data_25bd553879ca4368d0e7673e59a2cb89
#
_entry.id   25bd553879ca4368d0e7673e59a2cb89
#
_cell.length_a   1.000
_cell.length_b   1.000
_cell.length_c   1.000
_cell.angle_alpha   90.00
_cell.angle_beta   90.00
_cell.angle_gamma   90.00
#
_symmetry.space_group_name_H-M   'P 1'
#
loop_
_entity.id
_entity.type
_entity.pdbx_description
1 polymer ?
#
loop_
_entity_poly.entity_id
_entity_poly.type
_entity_poly.pdbx_seq_one_letter_code
_entity_poly.pdbx_strand_id
1 'polypeptide(L)'
;MSSSALQVAKTATYLPDLVEVQRASFKWFLEKGLIEELQNFSPISDYTGKLELHFIGEEYRLKRPRHDVEEAKRRDATFASQMYVTCRLINKETGEIKEQEVFIGELPLMTERGTFIINGAERVIVNQIVRSPGVYFKDEQDKNGRRTYNASVIPNRGAWLKFETDKNNLLYVRVDKTRKINAHVLMRAMGLSDNDVVDKLRHPEFYQTSIQSANDEGINSEDQALLELYKKLRPGEPPSVSGGQQLLHSRFFDPKRYDLGRVGRYKINKKLRLTVPDDVRTLTHEDVLSTIDYLINLELDIGGASLDDIDHLGNRRVRSVGELLQNQVRVGLNRLERIIKERMTVGETDSLTPAQLVNPKPLVAAIKEFFGSSQLSQFMDQTNPLAELTHKRRISALGPGGLTRERAGFAVRDIHPSHYGRLCPIETPEGPNAGLINSLATHARVNEYGFIETPFWKVNDGKVNKEGKPVYLSADLEDECRVAPGDVATDKDGNILANLIPVRYRQDFEKVPPHQVDFVQLSPVQVISVATSLIPFLEHDDANRALMGSNMQRQAVPLLRPERPLVGTGLESQVARDSGMVPITKVNGTVSYVDANEIVVKDEDGNEHFHYLQKYQRSNQDTCLNQRPIVKIGDQVI
;
A
#
# COMPACT_ATOMS: atom_id res chain seq x y z
N MET A 1 19.17 -16.90 -36.93
CA MET A 1 18.29 -16.48 -35.83
C MET A 1 17.42 -15.35 -36.34
N SER A 2 16.09 -15.51 -36.35
CA SER A 2 15.17 -14.61 -37.03
C SER A 2 15.06 -13.26 -36.29
N SER A 3 14.82 -12.19 -37.02
CA SER A 3 14.69 -10.80 -36.54
C SER A 3 13.63 -10.60 -35.45
N SER A 4 12.65 -11.50 -35.32
CA SER A 4 11.62 -11.50 -34.29
C SER A 4 12.14 -11.84 -32.89
N ALA A 5 13.12 -12.74 -32.78
CA ALA A 5 13.73 -13.07 -31.48
C ALA A 5 14.59 -11.91 -30.93
N LEU A 6 15.16 -11.09 -31.82
CA LEU A 6 15.90 -9.88 -31.45
C LEU A 6 14.98 -8.71 -31.02
N GLN A 7 13.75 -8.65 -31.55
CA GLN A 7 12.78 -7.64 -31.12
C GLN A 7 12.20 -7.92 -29.72
N VAL A 8 11.93 -9.18 -29.41
CA VAL A 8 11.49 -9.59 -28.04
C VAL A 8 12.60 -9.36 -27.02
N ALA A 9 13.85 -9.61 -27.38
CA ALA A 9 14.98 -9.32 -26.50
C ALA A 9 15.18 -7.82 -26.21
N LYS A 10 14.79 -6.93 -27.13
CA LYS A 10 14.87 -5.46 -26.90
C LYS A 10 13.75 -4.93 -25.99
N THR A 11 12.57 -5.54 -25.99
CA THR A 11 11.48 -5.16 -25.07
C THR A 11 11.70 -5.70 -23.65
N ALA A 12 12.43 -6.80 -23.49
CA ALA A 12 12.82 -7.34 -22.18
C ALA A 12 13.79 -6.43 -21.39
N THR A 13 14.46 -5.48 -22.07
CA THR A 13 15.43 -4.56 -21.43
C THR A 13 14.78 -3.54 -20.48
N TYR A 14 13.47 -3.37 -20.50
CA TYR A 14 12.74 -2.42 -19.65
C TYR A 14 11.83 -3.09 -18.62
N LEU A 15 11.90 -4.42 -18.47
CA LEU A 15 11.18 -5.09 -17.40
C LEU A 15 11.81 -4.72 -16.06
N PRO A 16 11.02 -4.23 -15.08
CA PRO A 16 11.50 -4.04 -13.73
C PRO A 16 11.82 -5.41 -13.10
N ASP A 17 12.60 -5.41 -12.03
CA ASP A 17 12.71 -6.59 -11.19
C ASP A 17 11.32 -7.00 -10.67
N LEU A 18 10.90 -8.20 -11.01
CA LEU A 18 9.54 -8.67 -10.74
C LEU A 18 9.21 -8.83 -9.24
N VAL A 19 10.23 -8.88 -8.37
CA VAL A 19 10.09 -8.96 -6.90
C VAL A 19 10.37 -7.62 -6.21
N GLU A 20 10.66 -6.57 -6.95
CA GLU A 20 11.01 -5.25 -6.41
C GLU A 20 9.97 -4.73 -5.41
N VAL A 21 8.68 -4.93 -5.68
CA VAL A 21 7.58 -4.46 -4.82
C VAL A 21 7.73 -4.95 -3.37
N GLN A 22 8.13 -6.20 -3.17
CA GLN A 22 8.35 -6.78 -1.85
C GLN A 22 9.62 -6.21 -1.20
N ARG A 23 10.74 -6.23 -1.92
CA ARG A 23 12.04 -5.81 -1.40
C ARG A 23 12.11 -4.32 -1.12
N ALA A 24 11.65 -3.49 -2.03
CA ALA A 24 11.63 -2.03 -1.87
C ALA A 24 10.75 -1.59 -0.69
N SER A 25 9.59 -2.22 -0.53
CA SER A 25 8.69 -1.93 0.59
C SER A 25 9.29 -2.31 1.94
N PHE A 26 9.95 -3.46 2.04
CA PHE A 26 10.59 -3.88 3.30
C PHE A 26 11.81 -3.00 3.63
N LYS A 27 12.59 -2.61 2.61
CA LYS A 27 13.71 -1.67 2.75
C LYS A 27 13.20 -0.31 3.27
N TRP A 28 12.14 0.22 2.69
CA TRP A 28 11.49 1.44 3.16
C TRP A 28 11.04 1.33 4.63
N PHE A 29 10.49 0.19 5.03
CA PHE A 29 10.09 -0.05 6.42
C PHE A 29 11.27 0.04 7.38
N LEU A 30 12.40 -0.57 7.04
CA LEU A 30 13.61 -0.50 7.87
C LEU A 30 14.20 0.92 7.91
N GLU A 31 14.31 1.59 6.76
CA GLU A 31 15.00 2.89 6.66
C GLU A 31 14.15 4.07 7.17
N LYS A 32 12.84 4.01 7.02
CA LYS A 32 11.92 5.13 7.33
C LYS A 32 10.77 4.73 8.24
N GLY A 33 10.04 3.67 7.90
CA GLY A 33 8.79 3.33 8.56
C GLY A 33 8.94 2.98 10.04
N LEU A 34 9.99 2.26 10.42
CA LEU A 34 10.27 1.91 11.81
C LEU A 34 10.72 3.11 12.64
N ILE A 35 11.56 3.97 12.05
CA ILE A 35 12.02 5.21 12.68
C ILE A 35 10.83 6.13 12.96
N GLU A 36 9.96 6.32 11.98
CA GLU A 36 8.75 7.14 12.11
C GLU A 36 7.84 6.64 13.25
N GLU A 37 7.65 5.32 13.37
CA GLU A 37 6.83 4.78 14.46
C GLU A 37 7.46 4.97 15.83
N LEU A 38 8.77 4.79 15.96
CA LEU A 38 9.48 5.02 17.22
C LEU A 38 9.47 6.50 17.63
N GLN A 39 9.58 7.42 16.67
CA GLN A 39 9.49 8.87 16.91
C GLN A 39 8.06 9.28 17.31
N ASN A 40 7.03 8.79 16.61
CA ASN A 40 5.63 9.09 16.92
C ASN A 40 5.20 8.51 18.28
N PHE A 41 5.82 7.42 18.70
CA PHE A 41 5.58 6.78 20.00
C PHE A 41 6.18 7.58 21.15
N SER A 42 7.24 8.32 20.91
CA SER A 42 7.96 9.15 21.87
C SER A 42 7.41 10.59 21.91
N PRO A 43 7.38 11.28 23.07
CA PRO A 43 7.65 10.81 24.42
C PRO A 43 6.47 10.09 25.07
N ILE A 44 6.78 9.17 26.01
CA ILE A 44 5.79 8.59 26.91
C ILE A 44 5.91 9.28 28.25
N SER A 45 4.87 10.02 28.63
CA SER A 45 4.79 10.69 29.91
C SER A 45 3.99 9.86 30.90
N ASP A 46 4.38 9.89 32.15
CA ASP A 46 3.63 9.40 33.29
C ASP A 46 2.31 10.19 33.46
N TYR A 47 1.34 9.62 34.18
CA TYR A 47 0.07 10.29 34.51
C TYR A 47 0.26 11.57 35.33
N THR A 48 1.34 11.68 36.08
CA THR A 48 1.70 12.88 36.87
C THR A 48 2.56 13.88 36.10
N GLY A 49 3.06 13.49 34.93
CA GLY A 49 3.95 14.33 34.09
C GLY A 49 5.38 14.51 34.62
N LYS A 50 5.78 13.77 35.65
CA LYS A 50 7.10 13.87 36.31
C LYS A 50 8.20 13.12 35.56
N LEU A 51 7.86 11.97 34.96
CA LEU A 51 8.77 11.12 34.21
C LEU A 51 8.42 11.11 32.74
N GLU A 52 9.43 11.20 31.87
CA GLU A 52 9.29 11.05 30.43
C GLU A 52 10.30 10.05 29.90
N LEU A 53 9.82 9.09 29.12
CA LEU A 53 10.65 8.13 28.40
C LEU A 53 10.64 8.46 26.91
N HIS A 54 11.83 8.71 26.38
CA HIS A 54 12.07 8.98 24.97
C HIS A 54 12.71 7.77 24.30
N PHE A 55 12.21 7.39 23.12
CA PHE A 55 12.83 6.41 22.25
C PHE A 55 13.53 7.15 21.11
N ILE A 56 14.86 6.98 20.98
CA ILE A 56 15.63 7.61 19.93
C ILE A 56 15.61 6.68 18.71
N GLY A 57 14.59 6.87 17.85
CA GLY A 57 14.33 5.98 16.72
C GLY A 57 15.46 5.96 15.69
N GLU A 58 16.22 7.05 15.53
CA GLU A 58 17.36 7.13 14.60
C GLU A 58 18.54 6.25 15.03
N GLU A 59 18.64 5.91 16.30
CA GLU A 59 19.70 5.09 16.88
C GLU A 59 19.28 3.62 17.09
N TYR A 60 18.24 3.15 16.38
CA TYR A 60 17.90 1.75 16.47
C TYR A 60 18.96 0.87 15.79
N ARG A 61 19.20 -0.30 16.37
CA ARG A 61 20.18 -1.26 15.87
C ARG A 61 19.58 -2.64 15.73
N LEU A 62 19.83 -3.26 14.57
CA LEU A 62 19.53 -4.66 14.33
C LEU A 62 20.82 -5.47 14.47
N LYS A 63 20.85 -6.41 15.42
CA LYS A 63 21.99 -7.33 15.54
C LYS A 63 21.93 -8.38 14.42
N ARG A 64 23.10 -8.92 14.07
CA ARG A 64 23.17 -10.02 13.11
C ARG A 64 22.23 -11.15 13.53
N PRO A 65 21.45 -11.75 12.61
CA PRO A 65 20.59 -12.90 12.90
C PRO A 65 21.38 -14.04 13.56
N ARG A 66 20.72 -14.77 14.45
CA ARG A 66 21.36 -15.92 15.15
C ARG A 66 21.63 -17.09 14.21
N HIS A 67 20.76 -17.28 13.21
CA HIS A 67 20.79 -18.36 12.25
C HIS A 67 20.76 -17.76 10.85
N ASP A 68 21.50 -18.36 9.94
CA ASP A 68 21.37 -18.07 8.52
C ASP A 68 20.06 -18.66 7.98
N VAL A 69 19.69 -18.27 6.76
CA VAL A 69 18.42 -18.67 6.11
C VAL A 69 18.23 -20.19 6.07
N GLU A 70 19.27 -20.93 5.64
CA GLU A 70 19.24 -22.39 5.53
C GLU A 70 19.24 -23.07 6.91
N GLU A 71 19.96 -22.52 7.87
CA GLU A 71 19.97 -23.02 9.23
C GLU A 71 18.61 -22.80 9.92
N ALA A 72 17.97 -21.65 9.71
CA ALA A 72 16.64 -21.36 10.23
C ALA A 72 15.61 -22.37 9.70
N LYS A 73 15.68 -22.74 8.41
CA LYS A 73 14.80 -23.76 7.84
C LYS A 73 15.03 -25.15 8.45
N ARG A 74 16.31 -25.55 8.63
CA ARG A 74 16.65 -26.86 9.20
C ARG A 74 16.29 -27.02 10.67
N ARG A 75 16.30 -25.91 11.42
CA ARG A 75 16.03 -25.91 12.88
C ARG A 75 14.58 -25.54 13.22
N ASP A 76 13.71 -25.41 12.25
CA ASP A 76 12.34 -24.91 12.42
C ASP A 76 12.31 -23.59 13.20
N ALA A 77 13.30 -22.71 12.94
CA ALA A 77 13.46 -21.42 13.59
C ALA A 77 12.98 -20.28 12.71
N THR A 78 12.79 -19.12 13.32
CA THR A 78 12.45 -17.88 12.58
C THR A 78 13.74 -17.14 12.24
N PHE A 79 13.89 -16.75 10.97
CA PHE A 79 14.95 -15.86 10.53
C PHE A 79 14.66 -14.44 10.97
N ALA A 80 15.20 -14.03 12.12
CA ALA A 80 14.93 -12.76 12.78
C ALA A 80 16.18 -12.12 13.35
N SER A 81 16.15 -10.80 13.43
CA SER A 81 17.16 -9.98 14.10
C SER A 81 16.65 -9.43 15.42
N GLN A 82 17.53 -9.33 16.38
CA GLN A 82 17.25 -8.66 17.65
C GLN A 82 17.33 -7.14 17.46
N MET A 83 16.26 -6.45 17.88
CA MET A 83 16.13 -5.00 17.75
C MET A 83 16.40 -4.32 19.10
N TYR A 84 17.33 -3.38 19.08
CA TYR A 84 17.70 -2.53 20.19
C TYR A 84 17.45 -1.08 19.86
N VAL A 85 17.03 -0.30 20.84
CA VAL A 85 16.80 1.15 20.69
C VAL A 85 17.38 1.86 21.90
N THR A 86 18.01 3.01 21.66
CA THR A 86 18.46 3.91 22.73
C THR A 86 17.24 4.57 23.36
N CYS A 87 17.07 4.36 24.66
CA CYS A 87 15.97 4.91 25.46
C CYS A 87 16.54 5.91 26.47
N ARG A 88 15.94 7.10 26.56
CA ARG A 88 16.30 8.16 27.48
C ARG A 88 15.15 8.42 28.44
N LEU A 89 15.38 8.17 29.73
CA LEU A 89 14.44 8.47 30.81
C LEU A 89 14.83 9.83 31.44
N ILE A 90 13.90 10.76 31.44
CA ILE A 90 14.05 12.09 32.00
C ILE A 90 13.16 12.20 33.24
N ASN A 91 13.75 12.51 34.38
CA ASN A 91 13.03 12.90 35.58
C ASN A 91 12.98 14.44 35.63
N LYS A 92 11.78 15.01 35.48
CA LYS A 92 11.59 16.47 35.45
C LYS A 92 11.72 17.12 36.83
N GLU A 93 11.57 16.38 37.90
CA GLU A 93 11.72 16.90 39.28
C GLU A 93 13.18 17.05 39.66
N THR A 94 14.00 16.03 39.38
CA THR A 94 15.42 16.03 39.74
C THR A 94 16.33 16.53 38.62
N GLY A 95 15.84 16.60 37.37
CA GLY A 95 16.64 16.91 36.19
C GLY A 95 17.59 15.76 35.77
N GLU A 96 17.46 14.58 36.37
CA GLU A 96 18.30 13.42 36.07
C GLU A 96 17.91 12.81 34.71
N ILE A 97 18.91 12.49 33.89
CA ILE A 97 18.75 11.83 32.59
C ILE A 97 19.49 10.51 32.63
N LYS A 98 18.76 9.41 32.44
CA LYS A 98 19.31 8.06 32.30
C LYS A 98 19.15 7.57 30.86
N GLU A 99 20.27 7.26 30.20
CA GLU A 99 20.27 6.77 28.82
C GLU A 99 20.79 5.34 28.78
N GLN A 100 20.09 4.47 28.05
CA GLN A 100 20.43 3.05 27.95
C GLN A 100 19.94 2.45 26.64
N GLU A 101 20.76 1.60 26.01
CA GLU A 101 20.32 0.74 24.90
C GLU A 101 19.47 -0.41 25.42
N VAL A 102 18.22 -0.49 24.96
CA VAL A 102 17.22 -1.47 25.46
C VAL A 102 16.78 -2.39 24.34
N PHE A 103 16.69 -3.68 24.64
CA PHE A 103 16.09 -4.68 23.77
C PHE A 103 14.57 -4.50 23.71
N ILE A 104 14.02 -4.26 22.53
CA ILE A 104 12.58 -4.05 22.33
C ILE A 104 11.88 -5.20 21.63
N GLY A 105 12.61 -6.10 20.98
CA GLY A 105 12.00 -7.29 20.38
C GLY A 105 12.84 -7.95 19.30
N GLU A 106 12.26 -8.97 18.70
CA GLU A 106 12.81 -9.67 17.54
C GLU A 106 11.96 -9.32 16.30
N LEU A 107 12.64 -8.89 15.24
CA LEU A 107 12.02 -8.55 13.96
C LEU A 107 12.39 -9.61 12.93
N PRO A 108 11.43 -10.35 12.33
CA PRO A 108 11.67 -11.22 11.21
C PRO A 108 12.23 -10.42 10.02
N LEU A 109 13.29 -10.95 9.42
CA LEU A 109 13.93 -10.32 8.26
C LEU A 109 13.46 -10.97 6.96
N MET A 110 13.38 -10.15 5.93
CA MET A 110 13.10 -10.61 4.58
C MET A 110 14.35 -11.22 3.96
N THR A 111 14.20 -12.35 3.30
CA THR A 111 15.26 -12.97 2.51
C THR A 111 15.48 -12.20 1.20
N GLU A 112 16.60 -12.42 0.53
CA GLU A 112 16.86 -11.85 -0.80
C GLU A 112 15.80 -12.21 -1.85
N ARG A 113 15.09 -13.32 -1.62
CA ARG A 113 13.99 -13.81 -2.46
C ARG A 113 12.65 -13.07 -2.22
N GLY A 114 12.60 -12.11 -1.28
CA GLY A 114 11.36 -11.40 -0.93
C GLY A 114 10.39 -12.20 -0.05
N THR A 115 10.89 -13.16 0.71
CA THR A 115 10.12 -14.07 1.58
C THR A 115 10.56 -13.95 3.03
N PHE A 116 9.77 -14.51 3.95
CA PHE A 116 10.08 -14.61 5.36
C PHE A 116 10.14 -16.08 5.79
N ILE A 117 11.05 -16.41 6.71
CA ILE A 117 11.13 -17.75 7.31
C ILE A 117 10.61 -17.65 8.73
N ILE A 118 9.47 -18.27 8.97
CA ILE A 118 8.78 -18.28 10.26
C ILE A 118 8.62 -19.73 10.72
N ASN A 119 9.25 -20.08 11.83
CA ASN A 119 9.27 -21.46 12.36
C ASN A 119 9.67 -22.48 11.29
N GLY A 120 10.71 -22.19 10.52
CA GLY A 120 11.22 -23.03 9.44
C GLY A 120 10.43 -22.98 8.12
N ALA A 121 9.21 -22.45 8.12
CA ALA A 121 8.37 -22.37 6.94
C ALA A 121 8.58 -21.05 6.19
N GLU A 122 8.72 -21.14 4.87
CA GLU A 122 8.85 -19.96 4.00
C GLU A 122 7.47 -19.37 3.71
N ARG A 123 7.30 -18.08 4.04
CA ARG A 123 6.03 -17.35 3.93
C ARG A 123 6.17 -16.10 3.08
N VAL A 124 5.08 -15.72 2.43
CA VAL A 124 4.95 -14.48 1.66
C VAL A 124 3.86 -13.63 2.29
N ILE A 125 4.13 -12.34 2.44
CA ILE A 125 3.12 -11.36 2.81
C ILE A 125 2.52 -10.80 1.51
N VAL A 126 1.23 -11.08 1.31
CA VAL A 126 0.50 -10.61 0.14
C VAL A 126 0.17 -9.13 0.30
N ASN A 127 0.37 -8.35 -0.77
CA ASN A 127 -0.01 -6.95 -0.79
C ASN A 127 -1.53 -6.80 -0.70
N GLN A 128 -1.99 -5.79 0.01
CA GLN A 128 -3.41 -5.51 0.18
C GLN A 128 -3.82 -4.27 -0.60
N ILE A 129 -4.94 -4.32 -1.34
CA ILE A 129 -5.53 -3.14 -1.97
C ILE A 129 -6.69 -2.64 -1.12
N VAL A 130 -6.66 -1.35 -0.78
CA VAL A 130 -7.66 -0.70 0.06
C VAL A 130 -8.04 0.65 -0.55
N ARG A 131 -9.19 1.20 -0.10
CA ARG A 131 -9.52 2.58 -0.44
C ARG A 131 -8.47 3.51 0.17
N SER A 132 -7.97 4.45 -0.63
CA SER A 132 -7.04 5.48 -0.17
C SER A 132 -7.71 6.39 0.88
N PRO A 133 -7.00 6.85 1.90
CA PRO A 133 -7.49 7.95 2.72
C PRO A 133 -7.70 9.20 1.87
N GLY A 134 -8.66 10.05 2.25
CA GLY A 134 -9.02 11.25 1.51
C GLY A 134 -10.48 11.61 1.64
N VAL A 135 -10.97 12.50 0.78
CA VAL A 135 -12.38 12.89 0.71
C VAL A 135 -13.01 12.31 -0.54
N TYR A 136 -14.22 11.76 -0.40
CA TYR A 136 -14.96 11.11 -1.49
C TYR A 136 -16.40 11.60 -1.54
N PHE A 137 -16.84 11.97 -2.72
CA PHE A 137 -18.19 12.45 -3.00
C PHE A 137 -18.96 11.42 -3.82
N LYS A 138 -20.15 11.07 -3.34
CA LYS A 138 -21.06 10.12 -3.97
C LYS A 138 -22.48 10.66 -4.04
N ASP A 139 -23.23 10.16 -4.98
CA ASP A 139 -24.67 10.29 -5.00
C ASP A 139 -25.35 9.03 -4.43
N GLU A 140 -26.47 9.22 -3.80
CA GLU A 140 -27.39 8.17 -3.37
C GLU A 140 -28.81 8.55 -3.83
N GLN A 141 -29.55 7.59 -4.35
CA GLN A 141 -30.97 7.81 -4.66
C GLN A 141 -31.82 7.47 -3.45
N ASP A 142 -32.65 8.41 -3.02
CA ASP A 142 -33.65 8.18 -2.00
C ASP A 142 -34.76 7.27 -2.56
N LYS A 143 -35.56 6.68 -1.68
CA LYS A 143 -36.72 5.83 -2.03
C LYS A 143 -37.71 6.48 -3.01
N ASN A 144 -37.70 7.81 -3.08
CA ASN A 144 -38.52 8.61 -3.98
C ASN A 144 -37.85 8.97 -5.31
N GLY A 145 -36.65 8.43 -5.59
CA GLY A 145 -35.90 8.70 -6.82
C GLY A 145 -35.15 10.03 -6.86
N ARG A 146 -35.16 10.81 -5.78
CA ARG A 146 -34.36 12.05 -5.68
C ARG A 146 -32.91 11.71 -5.41
N ARG A 147 -32.01 12.35 -6.13
CA ARG A 147 -30.56 12.27 -5.85
C ARG A 147 -30.23 13.12 -4.63
N THR A 148 -29.49 12.55 -3.71
CA THR A 148 -28.88 13.23 -2.58
C THR A 148 -27.39 12.94 -2.62
N TYR A 149 -26.59 13.91 -2.21
CA TYR A 149 -25.13 13.77 -2.27
C TYR A 149 -24.56 13.55 -0.87
N ASN A 150 -23.50 12.81 -0.80
CA ASN A 150 -22.77 12.61 0.44
C ASN A 150 -21.27 12.76 0.22
N ALA A 151 -20.59 13.30 1.23
CA ALA A 151 -19.13 13.40 1.28
C ALA A 151 -18.61 12.58 2.44
N SER A 152 -17.59 11.77 2.20
CA SER A 152 -16.96 10.94 3.24
C SER A 152 -15.49 11.31 3.36
N VAL A 153 -15.08 11.82 4.52
CA VAL A 153 -13.68 12.03 4.87
C VAL A 153 -13.16 10.77 5.56
N ILE A 154 -12.24 10.10 4.93
CA ILE A 154 -11.67 8.82 5.36
C ILE A 154 -10.21 9.04 5.74
N PRO A 155 -9.84 8.93 7.03
CA PRO A 155 -8.45 8.98 7.46
C PRO A 155 -7.75 7.63 7.22
N ASN A 156 -6.43 7.64 7.27
CA ASN A 156 -5.64 6.41 7.37
C ASN A 156 -5.86 5.72 8.73
N ARG A 157 -6.00 6.53 9.78
CA ARG A 157 -6.33 6.09 11.13
C ARG A 157 -7.21 7.12 11.82
N GLY A 158 -8.31 6.68 12.44
CA GLY A 158 -9.21 7.55 13.19
C GLY A 158 -10.67 7.41 12.76
N ALA A 159 -11.49 8.33 13.22
CA ALA A 159 -12.93 8.36 12.98
C ALA A 159 -13.26 8.87 11.58
N TRP A 160 -14.22 8.25 10.92
CA TRP A 160 -14.75 8.72 9.64
C TRP A 160 -15.75 9.85 9.86
N LEU A 161 -15.70 10.86 8.99
CA LEU A 161 -16.75 11.88 8.89
C LEU A 161 -17.53 11.67 7.60
N LYS A 162 -18.85 11.52 7.71
CA LYS A 162 -19.74 11.45 6.56
C LYS A 162 -20.74 12.62 6.62
N PHE A 163 -20.68 13.51 5.63
CA PHE A 163 -21.66 14.57 5.42
C PHE A 163 -22.72 14.08 4.44
N GLU A 164 -23.98 14.37 4.72
CA GLU A 164 -25.12 13.95 3.91
C GLU A 164 -26.09 15.13 3.74
N THR A 165 -26.60 15.34 2.52
CA THR A 165 -27.71 16.26 2.27
C THR A 165 -29.04 15.54 2.47
N ASP A 166 -30.04 16.22 3.00
CA ASP A 166 -31.38 15.70 3.14
C ASP A 166 -32.31 16.34 2.08
N LYS A 167 -33.50 15.76 1.90
CA LYS A 167 -34.54 16.27 1.00
C LYS A 167 -34.95 17.74 1.23
N ASN A 168 -34.69 18.28 2.40
CA ASN A 168 -34.99 19.67 2.78
C ASN A 168 -33.75 20.59 2.66
N ASN A 169 -32.71 20.17 1.96
CA ASN A 169 -31.43 20.86 1.83
C ASN A 169 -30.71 21.09 3.17
N LEU A 170 -30.99 20.25 4.18
CA LEU A 170 -30.30 20.26 5.45
C LEU A 170 -29.05 19.40 5.35
N LEU A 171 -27.94 19.91 5.88
CA LEU A 171 -26.70 19.21 5.97
C LEU A 171 -26.54 18.50 7.32
N TYR A 172 -26.34 17.22 7.27
CA TYR A 172 -26.08 16.39 8.44
C TYR A 172 -24.68 15.81 8.39
N VAL A 173 -24.10 15.57 9.55
CA VAL A 173 -22.83 14.87 9.72
C VAL A 173 -23.02 13.63 10.57
N ARG A 174 -22.29 12.56 10.23
CA ARG A 174 -22.12 11.37 11.06
C ARG A 174 -20.65 11.17 11.36
N VAL A 175 -20.36 10.86 12.60
CA VAL A 175 -19.05 10.44 13.06
C VAL A 175 -19.09 8.92 13.19
N ASP A 176 -18.32 8.20 12.36
CA ASP A 176 -18.36 6.74 12.27
C ASP A 176 -19.79 6.21 12.01
N LYS A 177 -20.29 5.37 12.92
CA LYS A 177 -21.62 4.75 12.86
C LYS A 177 -22.65 5.44 13.76
N THR A 178 -22.39 6.67 14.21
CA THR A 178 -23.30 7.38 15.11
C THR A 178 -24.57 7.91 14.40
N ARG A 179 -25.51 8.43 15.22
CA ARG A 179 -26.71 9.08 14.69
C ARG A 179 -26.35 10.39 13.98
N LYS A 180 -27.19 10.81 13.04
CA LYS A 180 -27.06 12.08 12.33
C LYS A 180 -27.09 13.27 13.32
N ILE A 181 -26.20 14.22 13.09
CA ILE A 181 -26.07 15.49 13.82
C ILE A 181 -26.14 16.57 12.75
N ASN A 182 -26.77 17.69 13.04
CA ASN A 182 -26.74 18.85 12.14
C ASN A 182 -25.29 19.29 11.93
N ALA A 183 -24.87 19.50 10.68
CA ALA A 183 -23.47 19.84 10.35
C ALA A 183 -23.01 21.13 11.03
N HIS A 184 -23.95 22.12 11.20
CA HIS A 184 -23.64 23.37 11.86
C HIS A 184 -23.34 23.22 13.36
N VAL A 185 -23.97 22.24 14.04
CA VAL A 185 -23.65 21.90 15.43
C VAL A 185 -22.18 21.41 15.55
N LEU A 186 -21.71 20.62 14.58
CA LEU A 186 -20.29 20.23 14.57
C LEU A 186 -19.37 21.44 14.36
N MET A 187 -19.73 22.38 13.46
CA MET A 187 -18.92 23.58 13.22
C MET A 187 -18.82 24.45 14.48
N ARG A 188 -19.94 24.71 15.17
CA ARG A 188 -19.94 25.42 16.45
C ARG A 188 -19.13 24.71 17.53
N ALA A 189 -19.26 23.37 17.62
CA ALA A 189 -18.47 22.58 18.56
C ALA A 189 -16.95 22.61 18.25
N MET A 190 -16.56 22.89 17.00
CA MET A 190 -15.18 23.12 16.59
C MET A 190 -14.69 24.55 16.84
N GLY A 191 -15.53 25.44 17.44
CA GLY A 191 -15.19 26.83 17.75
C GLY A 191 -15.35 27.79 16.57
N LEU A 192 -16.05 27.40 15.49
CA LEU A 192 -16.30 28.28 14.35
C LEU A 192 -17.60 29.09 14.61
N SER A 193 -17.52 30.42 14.44
CA SER A 193 -18.69 31.28 14.49
C SER A 193 -19.52 31.15 13.21
N ASP A 194 -20.81 31.54 13.30
CA ASP A 194 -21.72 31.53 12.14
C ASP A 194 -21.16 32.37 10.99
N ASN A 195 -20.55 33.52 11.32
CA ASN A 195 -19.94 34.40 10.32
C ASN A 195 -18.72 33.75 9.66
N ASP A 196 -17.85 33.07 10.42
CA ASP A 196 -16.67 32.38 9.89
C ASP A 196 -17.07 31.30 8.89
N VAL A 197 -18.19 30.62 9.11
CA VAL A 197 -18.71 29.58 8.21
C VAL A 197 -19.31 30.21 6.96
N VAL A 198 -20.14 31.26 7.12
CA VAL A 198 -20.82 31.95 6.01
C VAL A 198 -19.80 32.62 5.08
N ASP A 199 -18.77 33.29 5.61
CA ASP A 199 -17.76 34.02 4.84
C ASP A 199 -16.88 33.10 3.99
N LYS A 200 -16.69 31.84 4.41
CA LYS A 200 -15.86 30.86 3.69
C LYS A 200 -16.61 30.03 2.66
N LEU A 201 -17.96 30.01 2.72
CA LEU A 201 -18.78 29.26 1.77
C LEU A 201 -19.12 30.11 0.53
N ARG A 202 -19.02 29.53 -0.66
CA ARG A 202 -19.38 30.22 -1.93
C ARG A 202 -20.89 30.45 -2.07
N HIS A 203 -21.69 29.55 -1.51
CA HIS A 203 -23.13 29.58 -1.56
C HIS A 203 -23.74 29.53 -0.14
N PRO A 204 -23.60 30.60 0.65
CA PRO A 204 -24.05 30.64 2.04
C PRO A 204 -25.58 30.52 2.17
N GLU A 205 -26.33 30.88 1.13
CA GLU A 205 -27.80 30.82 1.12
C GLU A 205 -28.31 29.38 1.33
N PHE A 206 -27.65 28.40 0.72
CA PHE A 206 -27.98 26.98 0.90
C PHE A 206 -27.76 26.53 2.35
N TYR A 207 -26.70 27.03 2.97
CA TYR A 207 -26.29 26.63 4.31
C TYR A 207 -27.11 27.29 5.42
N GLN A 208 -27.79 28.43 5.15
CA GLN A 208 -28.62 29.13 6.11
C GLN A 208 -29.72 28.25 6.70
N THR A 209 -30.30 27.35 5.93
CA THR A 209 -31.30 26.38 6.42
C THR A 209 -30.73 25.49 7.53
N SER A 210 -29.48 25.10 7.46
CA SER A 210 -28.82 24.31 8.50
C SER A 210 -28.51 25.13 9.76
N ILE A 211 -28.18 26.42 9.61
CA ILE A 211 -28.00 27.37 10.73
C ILE A 211 -29.33 27.57 11.46
N GLN A 212 -30.40 27.83 10.72
CA GLN A 212 -31.74 28.00 11.29
C GLN A 212 -32.22 26.77 12.05
N SER A 213 -32.05 25.59 11.45
CA SER A 213 -32.39 24.32 12.11
C SER A 213 -31.62 24.10 13.41
N ALA A 214 -30.34 24.47 13.49
CA ALA A 214 -29.56 24.39 14.73
C ALA A 214 -30.06 25.37 15.79
N ASN A 215 -30.44 26.57 15.38
CA ASN A 215 -31.03 27.60 16.27
C ASN A 215 -32.41 27.16 16.80
N ASP A 216 -33.25 26.56 15.96
CA ASP A 216 -34.56 26.02 16.34
C ASP A 216 -34.44 24.86 17.33
N GLU A 217 -33.37 24.08 17.26
CA GLU A 217 -33.04 23.05 18.25
C GLU A 217 -32.48 23.63 19.56
N GLY A 218 -32.35 24.95 19.68
CA GLY A 218 -31.86 25.65 20.87
C GLY A 218 -30.36 25.60 21.08
N ILE A 219 -29.59 25.27 20.04
CA ILE A 219 -28.14 25.13 20.11
C ILE A 219 -27.46 26.38 19.54
N ASN A 220 -27.39 27.45 20.36
CA ASN A 220 -26.92 28.77 19.94
C ASN A 220 -25.49 29.10 20.36
N SER A 221 -24.85 28.25 21.19
CA SER A 221 -23.51 28.47 21.70
C SER A 221 -22.61 27.25 21.49
N GLU A 222 -21.29 27.46 21.55
CA GLU A 222 -20.28 26.41 21.49
C GLU A 222 -20.50 25.36 22.58
N ASP A 223 -20.77 25.80 23.82
CA ASP A 223 -20.98 24.89 24.95
C ASP A 223 -22.19 23.98 24.74
N GLN A 224 -23.29 24.52 24.21
CA GLN A 224 -24.49 23.74 23.89
C GLN A 224 -24.23 22.75 22.77
N ALA A 225 -23.45 23.14 21.75
CA ALA A 225 -23.07 22.29 20.65
C ALA A 225 -22.16 21.11 21.13
N LEU A 226 -21.23 21.39 22.03
CA LEU A 226 -20.36 20.38 22.65
C LEU A 226 -21.17 19.38 23.50
N LEU A 227 -22.14 19.86 24.27
CA LEU A 227 -23.02 18.99 25.06
C LEU A 227 -23.88 18.08 24.19
N GLU A 228 -24.46 18.61 23.10
CA GLU A 228 -25.26 17.79 22.18
C GLU A 228 -24.40 16.80 21.42
N LEU A 229 -23.20 17.19 20.97
CA LEU A 229 -22.24 16.31 20.34
C LEU A 229 -21.85 15.17 21.29
N TYR A 230 -21.58 15.48 22.57
CA TYR A 230 -21.24 14.48 23.58
C TYR A 230 -22.34 13.46 23.79
N LYS A 231 -23.62 13.93 23.94
CA LYS A 231 -24.78 13.02 24.07
C LYS A 231 -24.94 12.07 22.90
N LYS A 232 -24.68 12.54 21.67
CA LYS A 232 -24.78 11.72 20.44
C LYS A 232 -23.63 10.73 20.30
N LEU A 233 -22.41 11.12 20.71
CA LEU A 233 -21.21 10.28 20.61
C LEU A 233 -21.07 9.26 21.75
N ARG A 234 -21.56 9.61 22.96
CA ARG A 234 -21.53 8.75 24.16
C ARG A 234 -22.89 8.70 24.84
N PRO A 235 -23.86 8.00 24.23
CA PRO A 235 -25.17 7.85 24.84
C PRO A 235 -25.05 7.08 26.17
N GLY A 236 -25.62 7.65 27.25
CA GLY A 236 -25.63 7.05 28.58
C GLY A 236 -24.63 7.64 29.58
N GLU A 237 -23.70 8.49 29.16
CA GLU A 237 -22.83 9.24 30.07
C GLU A 237 -23.40 10.66 30.33
N PRO A 238 -23.23 11.23 31.53
CA PRO A 238 -23.66 12.61 31.78
C PRO A 238 -22.84 13.58 30.93
N PRO A 239 -23.47 14.48 30.16
CA PRO A 239 -22.78 15.39 29.28
C PRO A 239 -22.05 16.48 30.07
N SER A 240 -20.80 16.76 29.68
CA SER A 240 -20.00 17.87 30.18
C SER A 240 -19.29 18.59 29.04
N VAL A 241 -19.15 19.92 29.16
CA VAL A 241 -18.48 20.75 28.13
C VAL A 241 -17.01 20.34 27.98
N SER A 242 -16.30 20.20 29.08
CA SER A 242 -14.90 19.78 29.08
C SER A 242 -14.70 18.38 28.48
N GLY A 243 -15.63 17.44 28.80
CA GLY A 243 -15.66 16.11 28.20
C GLY A 243 -15.93 16.15 26.70
N GLY A 244 -16.80 17.04 26.25
CA GLY A 244 -17.10 17.28 24.83
C GLY A 244 -15.88 17.79 24.05
N GLN A 245 -15.20 18.80 24.58
CA GLN A 245 -13.97 19.35 24.00
C GLN A 245 -12.86 18.28 23.91
N GLN A 246 -12.62 17.56 25.00
CA GLN A 246 -11.61 16.52 25.05
C GLN A 246 -11.93 15.38 24.06
N LEU A 247 -13.21 15.01 23.94
CA LEU A 247 -13.67 13.98 23.01
C LEU A 247 -13.45 14.42 21.55
N LEU A 248 -13.84 15.64 21.20
CA LEU A 248 -13.68 16.21 19.86
C LEU A 248 -12.19 16.29 19.49
N HIS A 249 -11.38 16.87 20.39
CA HIS A 249 -9.94 17.00 20.20
C HIS A 249 -9.27 15.64 19.99
N SER A 250 -9.59 14.67 20.85
CA SER A 250 -9.00 13.33 20.77
C SER A 250 -9.40 12.55 19.52
N ARG A 251 -10.57 12.88 18.92
CA ARG A 251 -11.06 12.16 17.73
C ARG A 251 -10.53 12.69 16.42
N PHE A 252 -10.24 13.99 16.30
CA PHE A 252 -9.93 14.63 15.02
C PHE A 252 -8.62 15.43 15.01
N PHE A 253 -8.15 15.91 16.16
CA PHE A 253 -7.03 16.83 16.26
C PHE A 253 -5.80 16.23 16.97
N ASP A 254 -5.95 15.08 17.63
CA ASP A 254 -4.83 14.40 18.30
C ASP A 254 -4.04 13.54 17.29
N PRO A 255 -2.77 13.86 16.98
CA PRO A 255 -1.95 13.10 16.04
C PRO A 255 -1.74 11.63 16.43
N LYS A 256 -1.86 11.30 17.73
CA LYS A 256 -1.75 9.91 18.21
C LYS A 256 -2.98 9.07 17.88
N ARG A 257 -4.14 9.69 17.67
CA ARG A 257 -5.42 9.01 17.43
C ARG A 257 -6.00 9.20 16.05
N TYR A 258 -5.74 10.34 15.43
CA TYR A 258 -6.21 10.68 14.10
C TYR A 258 -5.02 10.97 13.18
N ASP A 259 -4.99 10.31 12.03
CA ASP A 259 -3.93 10.48 11.05
C ASP A 259 -4.49 10.29 9.64
N LEU A 260 -4.45 11.34 8.83
CA LEU A 260 -4.77 11.28 7.40
C LEU A 260 -3.67 10.56 6.60
N GLY A 261 -2.45 10.51 7.15
CA GLY A 261 -1.27 10.11 6.41
C GLY A 261 -0.88 11.11 5.31
N ARG A 262 0.30 10.98 4.75
CA ARG A 262 0.76 11.79 3.61
C ARG A 262 -0.19 11.67 2.41
N VAL A 263 -0.65 10.45 2.14
CA VAL A 263 -1.55 10.16 1.01
C VAL A 263 -2.90 10.85 1.18
N GLY A 264 -3.49 10.78 2.38
CA GLY A 264 -4.78 11.43 2.66
C GLY A 264 -4.70 12.95 2.54
N ARG A 265 -3.63 13.55 3.07
CA ARG A 265 -3.40 15.00 2.94
C ARG A 265 -3.24 15.41 1.47
N TYR A 266 -2.40 14.71 0.71
CA TYR A 266 -2.23 14.93 -0.72
C TYR A 266 -3.56 14.85 -1.49
N LYS A 267 -4.38 13.82 -1.23
CA LYS A 267 -5.67 13.61 -1.91
C LYS A 267 -6.69 14.70 -1.55
N ILE A 268 -6.78 15.10 -0.28
CA ILE A 268 -7.66 16.19 0.17
C ILE A 268 -7.24 17.51 -0.48
N ASN A 269 -5.95 17.85 -0.43
CA ASN A 269 -5.41 19.06 -1.04
C ASN A 269 -5.71 19.11 -2.56
N LYS A 270 -5.46 18.01 -3.28
CA LYS A 270 -5.71 17.91 -4.72
C LYS A 270 -7.19 18.07 -5.05
N LYS A 271 -8.09 17.38 -4.32
CA LYS A 271 -9.53 17.38 -4.59
C LYS A 271 -10.20 18.71 -4.24
N LEU A 272 -9.89 19.26 -3.08
CA LEU A 272 -10.48 20.48 -2.57
C LEU A 272 -9.69 21.75 -2.95
N ARG A 273 -8.57 21.61 -3.67
CA ARG A 273 -7.65 22.68 -4.08
C ARG A 273 -7.13 23.48 -2.89
N LEU A 274 -6.73 22.76 -1.82
CA LEU A 274 -6.15 23.34 -0.61
C LEU A 274 -4.63 23.39 -0.70
N THR A 275 -4.03 24.31 0.07
CA THR A 275 -2.57 24.51 0.16
C THR A 275 -2.03 24.15 1.55
N VAL A 276 -2.71 23.26 2.27
CA VAL A 276 -2.27 22.82 3.60
C VAL A 276 -0.98 22.01 3.47
N PRO A 277 0.06 22.27 4.30
CA PRO A 277 1.31 21.53 4.25
C PRO A 277 1.13 20.01 4.44
N ASP A 278 1.95 19.20 3.76
CA ASP A 278 1.86 17.74 3.77
C ASP A 278 2.23 17.08 5.11
N ASP A 279 2.88 17.81 5.99
CA ASP A 279 3.22 17.41 7.36
C ASP A 279 2.03 17.52 8.33
N VAL A 280 1.01 18.33 7.99
CA VAL A 280 -0.23 18.43 8.77
C VAL A 280 -1.10 17.21 8.50
N ARG A 281 -1.02 16.21 9.35
CA ARG A 281 -1.71 14.92 9.18
C ARG A 281 -3.03 14.82 9.94
N THR A 282 -3.38 15.80 10.76
CA THR A 282 -4.67 15.88 11.45
C THR A 282 -5.70 16.62 10.62
N LEU A 283 -6.96 16.47 10.95
CA LEU A 283 -8.03 17.22 10.31
C LEU A 283 -7.89 18.71 10.64
N THR A 284 -8.19 19.59 9.67
CA THR A 284 -8.21 21.04 9.87
C THR A 284 -9.64 21.57 9.69
N HIS A 285 -9.93 22.75 10.24
CA HIS A 285 -11.22 23.43 10.03
C HIS A 285 -11.45 23.72 8.54
N GLU A 286 -10.38 24.06 7.83
CA GLU A 286 -10.41 24.33 6.40
C GLU A 286 -10.80 23.09 5.57
N ASP A 287 -10.31 21.91 5.95
CA ASP A 287 -10.70 20.64 5.29
C ASP A 287 -12.21 20.41 5.39
N VAL A 288 -12.77 20.65 6.57
CA VAL A 288 -14.21 20.42 6.82
C VAL A 288 -15.06 21.43 6.07
N LEU A 289 -14.73 22.72 6.15
CA LEU A 289 -15.45 23.79 5.44
C LEU A 289 -15.41 23.60 3.93
N SER A 290 -14.24 23.30 3.37
CA SER A 290 -14.08 23.05 1.94
C SER A 290 -14.79 21.78 1.48
N THR A 291 -14.90 20.76 2.33
CA THR A 291 -15.72 19.58 2.04
C THR A 291 -17.20 19.92 1.95
N ILE A 292 -17.69 20.76 2.86
CA ILE A 292 -19.08 21.25 2.84
C ILE A 292 -19.34 22.13 1.61
N ASP A 293 -18.44 23.06 1.31
CA ASP A 293 -18.54 23.92 0.12
C ASP A 293 -18.60 23.10 -1.17
N TYR A 294 -17.72 22.11 -1.30
CA TYR A 294 -17.73 21.22 -2.46
C TYR A 294 -19.01 20.38 -2.55
N LEU A 295 -19.56 19.94 -1.42
CA LEU A 295 -20.82 19.18 -1.38
C LEU A 295 -22.01 20.07 -1.80
N ILE A 296 -22.03 21.34 -1.39
CA ILE A 296 -23.04 22.32 -1.81
C ILE A 296 -22.93 22.58 -3.32
N ASN A 297 -21.70 22.72 -3.85
CA ASN A 297 -21.48 22.90 -5.29
C ASN A 297 -21.98 21.69 -6.11
N LEU A 298 -21.86 20.47 -5.58
CA LEU A 298 -22.44 19.26 -6.22
C LEU A 298 -23.98 19.28 -6.20
N GLU A 299 -24.59 19.68 -5.10
CA GLU A 299 -26.07 19.76 -4.98
C GLU A 299 -26.65 20.81 -5.94
N LEU A 300 -25.94 21.91 -6.15
CA LEU A 300 -26.32 23.00 -7.05
C LEU A 300 -25.89 22.79 -8.51
N ASP A 301 -25.12 21.75 -8.80
CA ASP A 301 -24.52 21.47 -10.12
C ASP A 301 -23.68 22.64 -10.67
N ILE A 302 -22.89 23.27 -9.78
CA ILE A 302 -22.09 24.45 -10.08
C ILE A 302 -20.58 24.13 -10.00
N GLY A 303 -19.80 24.85 -10.78
CA GLY A 303 -18.33 24.92 -10.59
C GLY A 303 -17.54 23.71 -11.04
N GLY A 304 -18.13 22.80 -11.82
CA GLY A 304 -17.43 21.61 -12.34
C GLY A 304 -17.08 20.60 -11.26
N ALA A 305 -17.83 20.58 -10.14
CA ALA A 305 -17.71 19.56 -9.13
C ALA A 305 -18.10 18.19 -9.73
N SER A 306 -17.33 17.16 -9.41
CA SER A 306 -17.51 15.81 -9.95
C SER A 306 -17.57 14.77 -8.84
N LEU A 307 -18.40 13.75 -9.06
CA LEU A 307 -18.48 12.58 -8.19
C LEU A 307 -17.19 11.75 -8.31
N ASP A 308 -16.90 10.99 -7.29
CA ASP A 308 -15.73 10.12 -7.24
C ASP A 308 -16.11 8.66 -7.53
N ASP A 309 -15.35 8.06 -8.43
CA ASP A 309 -15.40 6.62 -8.64
C ASP A 309 -14.50 5.91 -7.62
N ILE A 310 -15.12 5.06 -6.76
CA ILE A 310 -14.41 4.39 -5.68
C ILE A 310 -13.53 3.26 -6.18
N ASP A 311 -13.92 2.63 -7.29
CA ASP A 311 -13.22 1.46 -7.82
C ASP A 311 -12.05 1.85 -8.75
N HIS A 312 -11.94 3.14 -9.06
CA HIS A 312 -10.81 3.71 -9.79
C HIS A 312 -9.49 3.53 -9.04
N LEU A 313 -8.41 3.07 -9.71
CA LEU A 313 -7.09 2.85 -9.07
C LEU A 313 -6.38 4.14 -8.63
N GLY A 314 -6.86 5.31 -9.01
CA GLY A 314 -6.50 6.58 -8.40
C GLY A 314 -7.09 6.79 -7.00
N ASN A 315 -8.11 6.01 -6.62
CA ASN A 315 -8.81 6.05 -5.34
C ASN A 315 -8.58 4.78 -4.49
N ARG A 316 -8.02 3.75 -5.08
CA ARG A 316 -7.58 2.52 -4.40
C ARG A 316 -6.06 2.48 -4.38
N ARG A 317 -5.49 2.20 -3.22
CA ARG A 317 -4.04 2.10 -3.04
C ARG A 317 -3.63 0.73 -2.53
N VAL A 318 -2.38 0.39 -2.77
CA VAL A 318 -1.77 -0.85 -2.30
C VAL A 318 -1.03 -0.59 -0.99
N ARG A 319 -1.34 -1.39 0.02
CA ARG A 319 -0.54 -1.53 1.24
C ARG A 319 0.42 -2.69 1.05
N SER A 320 1.70 -2.37 0.85
CA SER A 320 2.75 -3.37 0.72
C SER A 320 3.23 -3.86 2.09
N VAL A 321 4.11 -4.84 2.10
CA VAL A 321 4.61 -5.50 3.31
C VAL A 321 5.15 -4.54 4.36
N GLY A 322 5.87 -3.50 3.96
CA GLY A 322 6.45 -2.51 4.87
C GLY A 322 5.39 -1.76 5.68
N GLU A 323 4.33 -1.28 5.02
CA GLU A 323 3.22 -0.59 5.69
C GLU A 323 2.40 -1.53 6.58
N LEU A 324 2.21 -2.78 6.16
CA LEU A 324 1.53 -3.78 6.99
C LEU A 324 2.32 -4.09 8.27
N LEU A 325 3.64 -4.20 8.17
CA LEU A 325 4.52 -4.37 9.34
C LEU A 325 4.54 -3.13 10.23
N GLN A 326 4.60 -1.93 9.65
CA GLN A 326 4.54 -0.68 10.38
C GLN A 326 3.27 -0.61 11.25
N ASN A 327 2.12 -0.98 10.69
CA ASN A 327 0.86 -1.02 11.44
C ASN A 327 0.91 -2.02 12.61
N GLN A 328 1.55 -3.18 12.44
CA GLN A 328 1.69 -4.17 13.51
C GLN A 328 2.67 -3.72 14.61
N VAL A 329 3.77 -3.10 14.22
CA VAL A 329 4.71 -2.48 15.16
C VAL A 329 3.98 -1.43 15.99
N ARG A 330 3.18 -0.57 15.37
CA ARG A 330 2.34 0.45 16.05
C ARG A 330 1.39 -0.18 17.07
N VAL A 331 0.70 -1.25 16.70
CA VAL A 331 -0.17 -1.98 17.64
C VAL A 331 0.61 -2.52 18.83
N GLY A 332 1.79 -3.10 18.58
CA GLY A 332 2.68 -3.59 19.61
C GLY A 332 3.20 -2.48 20.53
N LEU A 333 3.60 -1.35 19.97
CA LEU A 333 4.07 -0.17 20.70
C LEU A 333 2.95 0.45 21.57
N ASN A 334 1.72 0.54 21.07
CA ASN A 334 0.58 1.04 21.85
C ASN A 334 0.26 0.14 23.07
N ARG A 335 0.41 -1.19 22.91
CA ARG A 335 0.30 -2.12 24.05
C ARG A 335 1.46 -1.93 25.04
N LEU A 336 2.65 -1.67 24.54
CA LEU A 336 3.84 -1.40 25.35
C LEU A 336 3.71 -0.08 26.13
N GLU A 337 3.19 0.99 25.50
CA GLU A 337 2.96 2.30 26.15
C GLU A 337 2.13 2.17 27.42
N ARG A 338 1.05 1.37 27.36
CA ARG A 338 0.19 1.15 28.53
C ARG A 338 0.97 0.54 29.69
N ILE A 339 1.78 -0.48 29.40
CA ILE A 339 2.60 -1.16 30.43
C ILE A 339 3.68 -0.23 30.99
N ILE A 340 4.29 0.59 30.13
CA ILE A 340 5.30 1.56 30.58
C ILE A 340 4.66 2.59 31.51
N LYS A 341 3.50 3.14 31.18
CA LYS A 341 2.77 4.08 32.04
C LYS A 341 2.39 3.49 33.40
N GLU A 342 1.91 2.24 33.39
CA GLU A 342 1.60 1.51 34.64
C GLU A 342 2.86 1.33 35.52
N ARG A 343 3.99 0.94 34.91
CA ARG A 343 5.26 0.75 35.63
C ARG A 343 5.84 2.05 36.16
N MET A 344 5.76 3.15 35.40
CA MET A 344 6.17 4.48 35.84
C MET A 344 5.36 4.93 37.08
N THR A 345 4.07 4.59 37.13
CA THR A 345 3.19 5.01 38.22
C THR A 345 3.42 4.20 39.51
N VAL A 346 3.76 2.91 39.37
CA VAL A 346 3.94 2.00 40.54
C VAL A 346 5.38 2.00 41.07
N GLY A 347 6.36 2.32 40.20
CA GLY A 347 7.78 2.28 40.53
C GLY A 347 8.25 3.46 41.39
N GLU A 348 9.27 3.24 42.21
CA GLU A 348 9.98 4.32 42.90
C GLU A 348 10.78 5.14 41.90
N THR A 349 10.49 6.43 41.81
CA THR A 349 10.96 7.38 40.79
C THR A 349 12.50 7.40 40.64
N ASP A 350 13.23 7.24 41.77
CA ASP A 350 14.70 7.38 41.78
C ASP A 350 15.43 6.09 41.33
N SER A 351 14.79 4.93 41.49
CA SER A 351 15.40 3.62 41.20
C SER A 351 15.14 3.13 39.77
N LEU A 352 14.23 3.77 39.05
CA LEU A 352 13.80 3.31 37.73
C LEU A 352 14.90 3.47 36.67
N THR A 353 15.04 2.44 35.83
CA THR A 353 15.91 2.43 34.65
C THR A 353 15.09 2.15 33.38
N PRO A 354 15.53 2.64 32.20
CA PRO A 354 14.86 2.36 30.92
C PRO A 354 14.62 0.87 30.68
N ALA A 355 15.60 0.01 31.01
CA ALA A 355 15.48 -1.44 30.81
C ALA A 355 14.42 -2.11 31.68
N GLN A 356 14.14 -1.58 32.88
CA GLN A 356 13.08 -2.10 33.76
C GLN A 356 11.70 -1.68 33.28
N LEU A 357 11.58 -0.50 32.66
CA LEU A 357 10.31 0.03 32.15
C LEU A 357 9.85 -0.69 30.90
N VAL A 358 10.76 -0.97 29.97
CA VAL A 358 10.45 -1.53 28.67
C VAL A 358 10.33 -3.06 28.74
N ASN A 359 9.16 -3.59 28.37
CA ASN A 359 8.93 -5.03 28.25
C ASN A 359 8.75 -5.42 26.77
N PRO A 360 9.64 -6.22 26.16
CA PRO A 360 9.56 -6.55 24.74
C PRO A 360 8.38 -7.46 24.36
N LYS A 361 7.76 -8.16 25.32
CA LYS A 361 6.74 -9.17 25.06
C LYS A 361 5.54 -8.71 24.24
N PRO A 362 4.92 -7.52 24.45
CA PRO A 362 3.78 -7.06 23.68
C PRO A 362 4.09 -6.81 22.22
N LEU A 363 5.27 -6.26 21.92
CA LEU A 363 5.70 -6.01 20.54
C LEU A 363 6.01 -7.32 19.82
N VAL A 364 6.77 -8.22 20.46
CA VAL A 364 7.06 -9.56 19.93
C VAL A 364 5.77 -10.34 19.68
N ALA A 365 4.80 -10.26 20.60
CA ALA A 365 3.51 -10.95 20.44
C ALA A 365 2.72 -10.41 19.23
N ALA A 366 2.67 -9.08 19.03
CA ALA A 366 1.99 -8.48 17.89
C ALA A 366 2.62 -8.88 16.55
N ILE A 367 3.94 -8.90 16.46
CA ILE A 367 4.68 -9.33 15.28
C ILE A 367 4.45 -10.83 15.02
N LYS A 368 4.55 -11.68 16.03
CA LYS A 368 4.30 -13.13 15.90
C LYS A 368 2.85 -13.44 15.50
N GLU A 369 1.88 -12.71 16.04
CA GLU A 369 0.47 -12.82 15.69
C GLU A 369 0.25 -12.51 14.21
N PHE A 370 0.87 -11.44 13.68
CA PHE A 370 0.78 -11.09 12.27
C PHE A 370 1.35 -12.16 11.36
N PHE A 371 2.60 -12.58 11.57
CA PHE A 371 3.23 -13.58 10.71
C PHE A 371 2.58 -14.97 10.80
N GLY A 372 2.04 -15.33 11.96
CA GLY A 372 1.44 -16.64 12.20
C GLY A 372 -0.04 -16.75 11.82
N SER A 373 -0.83 -15.71 12.07
CA SER A 373 -2.30 -15.79 12.04
C SER A 373 -2.97 -14.84 11.05
N SER A 374 -2.24 -13.85 10.48
CA SER A 374 -2.84 -12.91 9.53
C SER A 374 -3.22 -13.61 8.22
N GLN A 375 -4.37 -13.23 7.66
CA GLN A 375 -4.83 -13.68 6.35
C GLN A 375 -3.88 -13.27 5.21
N LEU A 376 -3.09 -12.20 5.40
CA LEU A 376 -2.14 -11.70 4.42
C LEU A 376 -0.77 -12.38 4.50
N SER A 377 -0.43 -12.99 5.64
CA SER A 377 0.76 -13.82 5.78
C SER A 377 0.42 -15.25 5.37
N GLN A 378 0.82 -15.63 4.16
CA GLN A 378 0.48 -16.91 3.57
C GLN A 378 1.70 -17.80 3.45
N PHE A 379 1.47 -19.11 3.58
CA PHE A 379 2.44 -20.13 3.24
C PHE A 379 2.76 -20.01 1.75
N MET A 380 4.04 -19.86 1.41
CA MET A 380 4.43 -19.62 0.02
C MET A 380 4.07 -20.80 -0.87
N ASP A 381 3.41 -20.51 -1.99
CA ASP A 381 3.18 -21.47 -3.06
C ASP A 381 4.51 -21.74 -3.79
N GLN A 382 5.05 -22.94 -3.62
CA GLN A 382 6.38 -23.35 -4.04
C GLN A 382 6.35 -24.56 -4.96
N THR A 383 5.24 -24.77 -5.67
CA THR A 383 5.06 -25.88 -6.62
C THR A 383 6.09 -25.79 -7.74
N ASN A 384 6.28 -24.59 -8.29
CA ASN A 384 7.23 -24.28 -9.35
C ASN A 384 7.72 -22.81 -9.24
N PRO A 385 8.75 -22.40 -9.99
CA PRO A 385 9.25 -21.02 -9.93
C PRO A 385 8.22 -19.95 -10.26
N LEU A 386 7.30 -20.23 -11.20
CA LEU A 386 6.24 -19.32 -11.58
C LEU A 386 5.24 -19.11 -10.44
N ALA A 387 4.89 -20.19 -9.71
CA ALA A 387 3.98 -20.11 -8.56
C ALA A 387 4.55 -19.21 -7.46
N GLU A 388 5.84 -19.32 -7.16
CA GLU A 388 6.52 -18.42 -6.21
C GLU A 388 6.45 -16.96 -6.65
N LEU A 389 6.79 -16.68 -7.91
CA LEU A 389 6.83 -15.33 -8.43
C LEU A 389 5.44 -14.68 -8.43
N THR A 390 4.43 -15.39 -8.90
CA THR A 390 3.04 -14.91 -8.93
C THR A 390 2.49 -14.68 -7.53
N HIS A 391 2.85 -15.51 -6.55
CA HIS A 391 2.45 -15.31 -5.16
C HIS A 391 3.02 -14.00 -4.57
N LYS A 392 4.27 -13.66 -4.88
CA LYS A 392 4.91 -12.41 -4.44
C LYS A 392 4.29 -11.17 -5.09
N ARG A 393 3.72 -11.29 -6.29
CA ARG A 393 3.07 -10.21 -7.05
C ARG A 393 1.56 -10.13 -6.86
N ARG A 394 0.99 -10.96 -6.00
CA ARG A 394 -0.45 -11.00 -5.73
C ARG A 394 -0.90 -9.78 -4.95
N ILE A 395 -2.10 -9.29 -5.26
CA ILE A 395 -2.76 -8.18 -4.61
C ILE A 395 -4.14 -8.63 -4.16
N SER A 396 -4.40 -8.59 -2.85
CA SER A 396 -5.66 -9.03 -2.25
C SER A 396 -6.48 -7.84 -1.77
N ALA A 397 -7.78 -7.83 -2.07
CA ALA A 397 -8.72 -6.87 -1.49
C ALA A 397 -9.23 -7.31 -0.10
N LEU A 398 -8.92 -8.54 0.31
CA LEU A 398 -9.33 -9.14 1.58
C LEU A 398 -8.34 -8.80 2.71
N GLY A 399 -8.71 -9.14 3.94
CA GLY A 399 -7.83 -9.00 5.09
C GLY A 399 -8.21 -7.86 6.04
N PRO A 400 -7.41 -7.62 7.08
CA PRO A 400 -7.69 -6.58 8.08
C PRO A 400 -7.76 -5.19 7.45
N GLY A 401 -8.87 -4.47 7.69
CA GLY A 401 -9.11 -3.15 7.08
C GLY A 401 -9.50 -3.18 5.60
N GLY A 402 -9.63 -4.36 4.99
CA GLY A 402 -10.11 -4.57 3.64
C GLY A 402 -11.57 -5.06 3.58
N LEU A 403 -11.93 -5.67 2.45
CA LEU A 403 -13.26 -6.21 2.20
C LEU A 403 -13.42 -7.61 2.79
N THR A 404 -14.66 -8.01 3.05
CA THR A 404 -15.03 -9.41 3.29
C THR A 404 -15.72 -9.97 2.05
N ARG A 405 -15.59 -11.27 1.80
CA ARG A 405 -16.19 -11.92 0.61
C ARG A 405 -17.68 -11.67 0.48
N GLU A 406 -18.38 -11.68 1.60
CA GLU A 406 -19.84 -11.51 1.67
C GLU A 406 -20.31 -10.08 1.40
N ARG A 407 -19.45 -9.09 1.72
CA ARG A 407 -19.74 -7.66 1.52
C ARG A 407 -19.24 -7.11 0.20
N ALA A 408 -18.44 -7.89 -0.53
CA ALA A 408 -17.93 -7.49 -1.83
C ALA A 408 -19.01 -7.68 -2.90
N GLY A 409 -19.58 -6.59 -3.39
CA GLY A 409 -20.52 -6.56 -4.52
C GLY A 409 -19.84 -6.82 -5.85
N PHE A 410 -20.60 -6.76 -6.95
CA PHE A 410 -20.08 -6.97 -8.31
C PHE A 410 -19.10 -5.88 -8.73
N ALA A 411 -19.38 -4.61 -8.44
CA ALA A 411 -18.56 -3.48 -8.87
C ALA A 411 -17.08 -3.60 -8.47
N VAL A 412 -16.81 -4.08 -7.24
CA VAL A 412 -15.43 -4.28 -6.76
C VAL A 412 -14.71 -5.43 -7.45
N ARG A 413 -15.46 -6.39 -8.00
CA ARG A 413 -14.95 -7.59 -8.67
C ARG A 413 -14.77 -7.41 -10.17
N ASP A 414 -15.42 -6.38 -10.74
CA ASP A 414 -15.38 -6.08 -12.15
C ASP A 414 -14.02 -5.52 -12.59
N ILE A 415 -13.73 -5.64 -13.87
CA ILE A 415 -12.55 -5.06 -14.49
C ILE A 415 -12.85 -3.59 -14.77
N HIS A 416 -12.13 -2.70 -14.10
CA HIS A 416 -12.24 -1.26 -14.29
C HIS A 416 -11.28 -0.76 -15.37
N PRO A 417 -11.61 0.25 -16.19
CA PRO A 417 -10.70 0.82 -17.20
C PRO A 417 -9.34 1.27 -16.64
N SER A 418 -9.28 1.74 -15.39
CA SER A 418 -8.03 2.13 -14.71
C SER A 418 -7.10 0.97 -14.40
N HIS A 419 -7.58 -0.29 -14.51
CA HIS A 419 -6.75 -1.49 -14.33
C HIS A 419 -5.73 -1.69 -15.45
N TYR A 420 -5.93 -1.02 -16.57
CA TYR A 420 -5.09 -1.13 -17.76
C TYR A 420 -3.61 -0.87 -17.43
N GLY A 421 -2.75 -1.84 -17.73
CA GLY A 421 -1.32 -1.79 -17.46
C GLY A 421 -0.93 -1.86 -15.97
N ARG A 422 -1.88 -2.02 -15.05
CA ARG A 422 -1.67 -2.07 -13.59
C ARG A 422 -2.04 -3.39 -12.98
N LEU A 423 -3.26 -3.85 -13.21
CA LEU A 423 -3.78 -5.13 -12.77
C LEU A 423 -4.13 -5.99 -13.97
N CYS A 424 -3.74 -7.26 -13.95
CA CYS A 424 -4.08 -8.18 -15.02
C CYS A 424 -5.59 -8.45 -15.07
N PRO A 425 -6.25 -8.27 -16.21
CA PRO A 425 -7.68 -8.54 -16.33
C PRO A 425 -8.01 -10.03 -16.40
N ILE A 426 -7.02 -10.90 -16.61
CA ILE A 426 -7.18 -12.32 -16.85
C ILE A 426 -6.87 -13.15 -15.59
N GLU A 427 -5.75 -12.86 -14.93
CA GLU A 427 -5.28 -13.67 -13.79
C GLU A 427 -6.03 -13.32 -12.51
N THR A 428 -7.04 -14.14 -12.18
CA THR A 428 -7.78 -14.09 -10.91
C THR A 428 -8.20 -15.52 -10.52
N PRO A 429 -8.37 -15.84 -9.22
CA PRO A 429 -8.92 -17.14 -8.84
C PRO A 429 -10.35 -17.33 -9.34
N GLU A 430 -10.74 -18.57 -9.54
CA GLU A 430 -12.12 -18.96 -9.80
C GLU A 430 -12.89 -19.09 -8.47
N GLY A 431 -14.21 -18.85 -8.51
CA GLY A 431 -15.09 -19.00 -7.37
C GLY A 431 -15.24 -17.76 -6.49
N PRO A 432 -15.38 -17.91 -5.15
CA PRO A 432 -15.76 -16.82 -4.25
C PRO A 432 -14.78 -15.64 -4.21
N ASN A 433 -13.52 -15.88 -4.56
CA ASN A 433 -12.45 -14.88 -4.56
C ASN A 433 -12.23 -14.21 -5.92
N ALA A 434 -13.03 -14.55 -6.94
CA ALA A 434 -12.90 -13.96 -8.27
C ALA A 434 -13.03 -12.43 -8.21
N GLY A 435 -12.08 -11.71 -8.82
CA GLY A 435 -12.01 -10.25 -8.81
C GLY A 435 -11.53 -9.60 -7.51
N LEU A 436 -11.42 -10.35 -6.40
CA LEU A 436 -10.93 -9.86 -5.11
C LEU A 436 -9.43 -10.09 -4.92
N ILE A 437 -8.89 -11.09 -5.59
CA ILE A 437 -7.46 -11.39 -5.60
C ILE A 437 -6.99 -11.23 -7.03
N ASN A 438 -6.13 -10.24 -7.26
CA ASN A 438 -5.61 -9.86 -8.56
C ASN A 438 -4.09 -10.00 -8.58
N SER A 439 -3.52 -10.00 -9.77
CA SER A 439 -2.07 -10.01 -9.97
C SER A 439 -1.60 -8.69 -10.59
N LEU A 440 -0.45 -8.20 -10.14
CA LEU A 440 0.19 -7.02 -10.68
C LEU A 440 0.61 -7.26 -12.14
N ALA A 441 0.35 -6.31 -13.03
CA ALA A 441 0.77 -6.38 -14.42
C ALA A 441 2.30 -6.37 -14.55
N THR A 442 2.82 -6.86 -15.68
CA THR A 442 4.25 -7.15 -15.88
C THR A 442 5.16 -5.97 -15.59
N HIS A 443 4.84 -4.78 -16.11
CA HIS A 443 5.64 -3.56 -15.99
C HIS A 443 5.17 -2.62 -14.87
N ALA A 444 4.11 -2.98 -14.17
CA ALA A 444 3.55 -2.16 -13.11
C ALA A 444 4.44 -2.16 -11.85
N ARG A 445 4.52 -1.02 -11.22
CA ARG A 445 5.17 -0.83 -9.91
C ARG A 445 4.27 -0.04 -8.96
N VAL A 446 4.59 -0.06 -7.68
CA VAL A 446 3.88 0.69 -6.65
C VAL A 446 4.73 1.91 -6.29
N ASN A 447 4.14 3.10 -6.30
CA ASN A 447 4.82 4.34 -5.94
C ASN A 447 4.91 4.53 -4.41
N GLU A 448 5.56 5.62 -3.96
CA GLU A 448 5.72 5.96 -2.54
C GLU A 448 4.40 6.19 -1.81
N TYR A 449 3.34 6.60 -2.53
CA TYR A 449 2.00 6.79 -1.98
C TYR A 449 1.16 5.51 -1.96
N GLY A 450 1.65 4.42 -2.56
CA GLY A 450 0.95 3.14 -2.67
C GLY A 450 0.07 3.01 -3.92
N PHE A 451 0.07 3.97 -4.84
CA PHE A 451 -0.66 3.86 -6.11
C PHE A 451 0.13 3.04 -7.12
N ILE A 452 -0.59 2.28 -7.94
CA ILE A 452 0.01 1.47 -9.00
C ILE A 452 0.28 2.35 -10.20
N GLU A 453 1.52 2.35 -10.67
CA GLU A 453 1.98 3.09 -11.84
C GLU A 453 2.38 2.14 -12.95
N THR A 454 2.25 2.62 -14.18
CA THR A 454 2.64 1.89 -15.40
C THR A 454 3.49 2.80 -16.31
N PRO A 455 4.50 2.25 -17.02
CA PRO A 455 5.40 3.05 -17.81
C PRO A 455 4.84 3.39 -19.20
N PHE A 456 5.15 4.59 -19.67
CA PHE A 456 4.79 5.10 -20.99
C PHE A 456 5.95 5.83 -21.64
N TRP A 457 5.99 5.82 -22.98
CA TRP A 457 6.86 6.70 -23.74
C TRP A 457 6.21 8.06 -23.94
N LYS A 458 6.94 9.12 -23.68
CA LYS A 458 6.46 10.48 -23.93
C LYS A 458 6.51 10.78 -25.42
N VAL A 459 5.48 11.43 -25.93
CA VAL A 459 5.38 11.92 -27.32
C VAL A 459 5.52 13.43 -27.31
N ASN A 460 6.35 13.95 -28.20
CA ASN A 460 6.49 15.39 -28.44
C ASN A 460 6.18 15.65 -29.92
N ASP A 461 5.11 16.39 -30.19
CA ASP A 461 4.67 16.77 -31.56
C ASP A 461 4.63 15.58 -32.53
N GLY A 462 4.06 14.45 -32.11
CA GLY A 462 3.95 13.24 -32.93
C GLY A 462 5.22 12.39 -33.02
N LYS A 463 6.28 12.73 -32.29
CA LYS A 463 7.52 11.96 -32.23
C LYS A 463 7.63 11.25 -30.87
N VAL A 464 7.73 9.92 -30.88
CA VAL A 464 7.90 9.08 -29.70
C VAL A 464 9.36 9.11 -29.23
N ASN A 465 9.60 9.55 -28.02
CA ASN A 465 10.94 9.58 -27.43
C ASN A 465 11.30 8.22 -26.81
N LYS A 466 11.90 7.33 -27.59
CA LYS A 466 12.36 6.00 -27.15
C LYS A 466 13.80 6.00 -26.59
N GLU A 467 14.54 7.09 -26.72
CA GLU A 467 15.92 7.20 -26.22
C GLU A 467 15.97 7.58 -24.74
N GLY A 468 14.87 8.17 -24.22
CA GLY A 468 14.73 8.54 -22.81
C GLY A 468 14.34 7.36 -21.91
N LYS A 469 14.24 7.63 -20.60
CA LYS A 469 13.62 6.68 -19.65
C LYS A 469 12.10 6.76 -19.78
N PRO A 470 11.37 5.63 -19.70
CA PRO A 470 9.92 5.63 -19.68
C PRO A 470 9.40 6.40 -18.44
N VAL A 471 8.31 7.12 -18.63
CA VAL A 471 7.63 7.88 -17.57
C VAL A 471 6.57 6.98 -16.96
N TYR A 472 6.59 6.87 -15.62
CA TYR A 472 5.58 6.12 -14.89
C TYR A 472 4.42 7.04 -14.50
N LEU A 473 3.20 6.64 -14.85
CA LEU A 473 1.98 7.39 -14.54
C LEU A 473 1.05 6.57 -13.65
N SER A 474 0.53 7.21 -12.62
CA SER A 474 -0.59 6.70 -11.83
C SER A 474 -1.91 6.85 -12.60
N ALA A 475 -2.97 6.15 -12.20
CA ALA A 475 -4.23 6.13 -12.93
C ALA A 475 -4.90 7.51 -13.00
N ASP A 476 -4.77 8.32 -11.96
CA ASP A 476 -5.34 9.68 -11.91
C ASP A 476 -4.60 10.68 -12.81
N LEU A 477 -3.30 10.50 -13.02
CA LEU A 477 -2.52 11.32 -13.97
C LEU A 477 -2.75 10.87 -15.41
N GLU A 478 -2.92 9.57 -15.62
CA GLU A 478 -3.19 9.02 -16.95
C GLU A 478 -4.53 9.47 -17.52
N ASP A 479 -5.56 9.63 -16.67
CA ASP A 479 -6.88 10.11 -17.10
C ASP A 479 -6.84 11.53 -17.70
N GLU A 480 -5.84 12.31 -17.36
CA GLU A 480 -5.65 13.67 -17.90
C GLU A 480 -4.90 13.66 -19.26
N CYS A 481 -4.38 12.50 -19.69
CA CYS A 481 -3.50 12.35 -20.84
C CYS A 481 -4.15 11.49 -21.95
N ARG A 482 -3.80 11.78 -23.20
CA ARG A 482 -4.15 10.96 -24.35
C ARG A 482 -3.09 9.91 -24.61
N VAL A 483 -3.44 8.66 -24.35
CA VAL A 483 -2.52 7.53 -24.43
C VAL A 483 -2.81 6.67 -25.64
N ALA A 484 -1.83 6.52 -26.53
CA ALA A 484 -1.91 5.65 -27.69
C ALA A 484 -1.44 4.22 -27.36
N PRO A 485 -1.94 3.19 -28.07
CA PRO A 485 -1.50 1.81 -27.88
C PRO A 485 -0.05 1.61 -28.32
N GLY A 486 0.59 0.54 -27.84
CA GLY A 486 2.00 0.25 -28.09
C GLY A 486 2.33 -0.29 -29.49
N ASP A 487 1.31 -0.60 -30.28
CA ASP A 487 1.41 -1.13 -31.65
C ASP A 487 1.38 -0.04 -32.73
N VAL A 488 1.34 1.23 -32.33
CA VAL A 488 1.37 2.36 -33.29
C VAL A 488 2.62 2.31 -34.12
N ALA A 489 2.42 2.32 -35.49
CA ALA A 489 3.50 2.31 -36.43
C ALA A 489 4.33 3.59 -36.34
N THR A 490 5.64 3.44 -36.08
CA THR A 490 6.60 4.53 -36.00
C THR A 490 7.73 4.34 -37.01
N ASP A 491 8.21 5.44 -37.56
CA ASP A 491 9.42 5.47 -38.41
C ASP A 491 10.69 5.22 -37.59
N LYS A 492 11.84 5.05 -38.26
CA LYS A 492 13.15 4.87 -37.58
C LYS A 492 13.51 6.03 -36.65
N ASP A 493 13.05 7.23 -36.99
CA ASP A 493 13.25 8.45 -36.20
C ASP A 493 12.23 8.62 -35.04
N GLY A 494 11.29 7.68 -34.92
CA GLY A 494 10.25 7.69 -33.90
C GLY A 494 9.00 8.48 -34.24
N ASN A 495 8.87 9.00 -35.47
CA ASN A 495 7.66 9.73 -35.89
C ASN A 495 6.50 8.75 -36.12
N ILE A 496 5.32 9.13 -35.68
CA ILE A 496 4.11 8.34 -35.88
C ILE A 496 3.63 8.49 -37.32
N LEU A 497 3.40 7.37 -38.02
CA LEU A 497 3.07 7.34 -39.44
C LEU A 497 1.56 7.51 -39.73
N ALA A 498 0.71 7.21 -38.77
CA ALA A 498 -0.74 7.24 -38.94
C ALA A 498 -1.29 8.67 -38.84
N ASN A 499 -2.22 9.05 -39.74
CA ASN A 499 -2.87 10.36 -39.70
C ASN A 499 -3.87 10.53 -38.55
N LEU A 500 -4.53 9.42 -38.14
CA LEU A 500 -5.46 9.36 -37.03
C LEU A 500 -5.12 8.14 -36.18
N ILE A 501 -4.97 8.33 -34.87
CA ILE A 501 -4.56 7.31 -33.90
C ILE A 501 -5.70 7.12 -32.91
N PRO A 502 -6.13 5.88 -32.65
CA PRO A 502 -7.03 5.60 -31.55
C PRO A 502 -6.26 5.83 -30.24
N VAL A 503 -6.75 6.72 -29.40
CA VAL A 503 -6.17 6.99 -28.08
C VAL A 503 -7.20 6.72 -27.02
N ARG A 504 -6.73 6.34 -25.84
CA ARG A 504 -7.54 6.29 -24.64
C ARG A 504 -7.41 7.63 -23.92
N TYR A 505 -8.54 8.25 -23.62
CA TYR A 505 -8.64 9.48 -22.84
C TYR A 505 -9.74 9.29 -21.80
N ARG A 506 -9.38 9.39 -20.54
CA ARG A 506 -10.26 9.00 -19.43
C ARG A 506 -10.72 7.55 -19.56
N GLN A 507 -12.02 7.30 -19.67
CA GLN A 507 -12.60 5.95 -19.84
C GLN A 507 -13.07 5.66 -21.26
N ASP A 508 -12.90 6.62 -22.19
CA ASP A 508 -13.35 6.56 -23.57
C ASP A 508 -12.20 6.43 -24.57
N PHE A 509 -12.55 6.04 -25.80
CA PHE A 509 -11.63 5.97 -26.93
C PHE A 509 -11.93 7.08 -27.92
N GLU A 510 -10.92 7.88 -28.25
CA GLU A 510 -10.97 8.94 -29.23
C GLU A 510 -10.01 8.66 -30.40
N LYS A 511 -10.26 9.25 -31.56
CA LYS A 511 -9.30 9.26 -32.66
C LYS A 511 -8.73 10.66 -32.81
N VAL A 512 -7.43 10.79 -32.60
CA VAL A 512 -6.73 12.08 -32.62
C VAL A 512 -5.55 12.08 -33.61
N PRO A 513 -5.15 13.24 -34.11
CA PRO A 513 -3.94 13.37 -34.90
C PRO A 513 -2.68 13.21 -34.05
N PRO A 514 -1.51 12.86 -34.65
CA PRO A 514 -0.27 12.54 -33.91
C PRO A 514 0.21 13.61 -32.91
N HIS A 515 0.01 14.90 -33.24
CA HIS A 515 0.44 16.01 -32.39
C HIS A 515 -0.37 16.17 -31.08
N GLN A 516 -1.53 15.53 -30.99
CA GLN A 516 -2.37 15.54 -29.78
C GLN A 516 -2.14 14.32 -28.87
N VAL A 517 -1.27 13.39 -29.25
CA VAL A 517 -0.92 12.23 -28.46
C VAL A 517 0.12 12.63 -27.42
N ASP A 518 -0.15 12.39 -26.15
CA ASP A 518 0.76 12.73 -25.05
C ASP A 518 1.73 11.58 -24.76
N PHE A 519 1.22 10.36 -24.77
CA PHE A 519 1.98 9.16 -24.41
C PHE A 519 1.65 7.97 -25.30
N VAL A 520 2.63 7.07 -25.44
CA VAL A 520 2.47 5.77 -26.11
C VAL A 520 2.87 4.67 -25.13
N GLN A 521 2.14 3.57 -25.13
CA GLN A 521 2.46 2.40 -24.31
C GLN A 521 3.85 1.84 -24.66
N LEU A 522 4.49 1.28 -23.61
CA LEU A 522 5.81 0.67 -23.77
C LEU A 522 5.76 -0.61 -24.61
N SER A 523 4.78 -1.48 -24.32
CA SER A 523 4.59 -2.78 -24.97
C SER A 523 3.15 -3.28 -24.76
N PRO A 524 2.60 -4.06 -25.71
CA PRO A 524 1.30 -4.73 -25.50
C PRO A 524 1.27 -5.68 -24.31
N VAL A 525 2.40 -6.30 -23.93
CA VAL A 525 2.53 -7.22 -22.78
C VAL A 525 2.32 -6.50 -21.44
N GLN A 526 2.41 -5.18 -21.42
CA GLN A 526 2.22 -4.36 -20.23
C GLN A 526 0.84 -4.54 -19.56
N VAL A 527 -0.18 -4.98 -20.31
CA VAL A 527 -1.57 -5.11 -19.82
C VAL A 527 -1.76 -6.35 -18.94
N ILE A 528 -0.99 -7.38 -19.17
CA ILE A 528 -1.16 -8.71 -18.57
C ILE A 528 -0.12 -9.00 -17.49
N SER A 529 -0.42 -9.97 -16.62
CA SER A 529 0.51 -10.44 -15.59
C SER A 529 1.60 -11.35 -16.14
N VAL A 530 2.57 -11.69 -15.31
CA VAL A 530 3.69 -12.56 -15.66
C VAL A 530 3.20 -13.95 -16.07
N ALA A 531 2.30 -14.57 -15.32
CA ALA A 531 1.78 -15.90 -15.64
C ALA A 531 1.02 -15.90 -16.98
N THR A 532 0.20 -14.90 -17.20
CA THR A 532 -0.56 -14.75 -18.45
C THR A 532 0.35 -14.49 -19.65
N SER A 533 1.43 -13.76 -19.45
CA SER A 533 2.41 -13.45 -20.51
C SER A 533 3.22 -14.65 -20.99
N LEU A 534 3.19 -15.76 -20.27
CA LEU A 534 3.83 -17.02 -20.66
C LEU A 534 2.92 -17.92 -21.51
N ILE A 535 1.66 -17.54 -21.76
CA ILE A 535 0.75 -18.29 -22.63
C ILE A 535 1.08 -17.95 -24.08
N PRO A 536 1.56 -18.90 -24.90
CA PRO A 536 1.78 -18.63 -26.31
C PRO A 536 0.47 -18.46 -27.05
N PHE A 537 0.42 -17.54 -28.03
CA PHE A 537 -0.77 -17.22 -28.84
C PHE A 537 -1.98 -16.78 -28.01
N LEU A 538 -1.75 -16.09 -26.91
CA LEU A 538 -2.78 -15.64 -25.97
C LEU A 538 -3.91 -14.86 -26.67
N GLU A 539 -3.59 -14.07 -27.68
CA GLU A 539 -4.54 -13.25 -28.44
C GLU A 539 -5.60 -14.06 -29.20
N HIS A 540 -5.37 -15.35 -29.40
CA HIS A 540 -6.32 -16.27 -30.04
C HIS A 540 -7.22 -17.02 -29.06
N ASP A 541 -6.95 -16.90 -27.75
CA ASP A 541 -7.70 -17.58 -26.72
C ASP A 541 -8.82 -16.71 -26.14
N ASP A 542 -9.94 -17.35 -25.82
CA ASP A 542 -10.99 -16.70 -25.03
C ASP A 542 -10.48 -16.35 -23.61
N ALA A 543 -10.90 -15.21 -23.09
CA ALA A 543 -10.46 -14.71 -21.77
C ALA A 543 -10.71 -15.73 -20.64
N ASN A 544 -11.83 -16.44 -20.66
CA ASN A 544 -12.15 -17.46 -19.65
C ASN A 544 -11.16 -18.63 -19.69
N ARG A 545 -10.76 -19.07 -20.89
CA ARG A 545 -9.79 -20.17 -21.06
C ARG A 545 -8.36 -19.71 -20.76
N ALA A 546 -8.00 -18.48 -21.08
CA ALA A 546 -6.74 -17.88 -20.67
C ALA A 546 -6.60 -17.79 -19.15
N LEU A 547 -7.68 -17.43 -18.42
CA LEU A 547 -7.73 -17.42 -16.96
C LEU A 547 -7.45 -18.82 -16.39
N MET A 548 -8.15 -19.84 -16.89
CA MET A 548 -7.93 -21.22 -16.46
C MET A 548 -6.50 -21.67 -16.76
N GLY A 549 -5.97 -21.39 -17.95
CA GLY A 549 -4.61 -21.70 -18.35
C GLY A 549 -3.55 -21.04 -17.48
N SER A 550 -3.71 -19.76 -17.17
CA SER A 550 -2.84 -19.01 -16.27
C SER A 550 -2.82 -19.64 -14.87
N ASN A 551 -3.98 -20.01 -14.33
CA ASN A 551 -4.09 -20.68 -13.03
C ASN A 551 -3.46 -22.08 -13.05
N MET A 552 -3.63 -22.86 -14.13
CA MET A 552 -3.06 -24.20 -14.27
C MET A 552 -1.53 -24.19 -14.39
N GLN A 553 -0.93 -23.19 -15.03
CA GLN A 553 0.53 -23.06 -15.09
C GLN A 553 1.18 -23.03 -13.70
N ARG A 554 0.52 -22.43 -12.72
CA ARG A 554 1.01 -22.37 -11.34
C ARG A 554 0.94 -23.70 -10.59
N GLN A 555 0.16 -24.64 -11.07
CA GLN A 555 -0.02 -25.99 -10.48
C GLN A 555 0.88 -27.04 -11.12
N ALA A 556 1.65 -26.68 -12.15
CA ALA A 556 2.51 -27.61 -12.86
C ALA A 556 3.64 -28.14 -11.96
N VAL A 557 3.76 -29.44 -11.86
CA VAL A 557 4.80 -30.13 -11.08
C VAL A 557 6.10 -30.17 -11.89
N PRO A 558 7.27 -29.84 -11.31
CA PRO A 558 8.56 -29.96 -11.96
C PRO A 558 8.83 -31.39 -12.40
N LEU A 559 9.22 -31.57 -13.66
CA LEU A 559 9.54 -32.88 -14.20
C LEU A 559 10.97 -33.30 -13.80
N LEU A 560 11.20 -34.63 -13.74
CA LEU A 560 12.52 -35.21 -13.43
C LEU A 560 13.56 -34.78 -14.48
N ARG A 561 13.19 -34.70 -15.74
CA ARG A 561 13.97 -34.17 -16.85
C ARG A 561 13.16 -33.06 -17.53
N PRO A 562 13.33 -31.79 -17.10
CA PRO A 562 12.67 -30.67 -17.74
C PRO A 562 13.24 -30.44 -19.14
N GLU A 563 12.36 -30.19 -20.10
CA GLU A 563 12.72 -29.87 -21.47
C GLU A 563 12.35 -28.41 -21.78
N ARG A 564 13.11 -27.81 -22.70
CA ARG A 564 12.80 -26.47 -23.20
C ARG A 564 11.55 -26.55 -24.08
N PRO A 565 10.54 -25.67 -23.87
CA PRO A 565 9.36 -25.63 -24.74
C PRO A 565 9.77 -25.29 -26.17
N LEU A 566 9.15 -25.94 -27.14
CA LEU A 566 9.38 -25.68 -28.57
C LEU A 566 8.88 -24.28 -28.98
N VAL A 567 7.75 -23.86 -28.39
CA VAL A 567 7.16 -22.55 -28.58
C VAL A 567 7.15 -21.86 -27.23
N GLY A 568 7.74 -20.67 -27.15
CA GLY A 568 7.82 -19.85 -25.95
C GLY A 568 7.56 -18.39 -26.25
N THR A 569 7.37 -17.60 -25.22
CA THR A 569 7.10 -16.15 -25.30
C THR A 569 8.35 -15.29 -25.16
N GLY A 570 9.46 -15.87 -24.70
CA GLY A 570 10.72 -15.19 -24.46
C GLY A 570 10.90 -14.60 -23.06
N LEU A 571 9.87 -14.65 -22.20
CA LEU A 571 9.93 -14.18 -20.80
C LEU A 571 10.36 -15.27 -19.82
N GLU A 572 10.47 -16.52 -20.25
CA GLU A 572 10.72 -17.68 -19.40
C GLU A 572 12.05 -17.53 -18.62
N SER A 573 13.09 -17.04 -19.28
CA SER A 573 14.41 -16.85 -18.65
C SER A 573 14.38 -15.77 -17.56
N GLN A 574 13.67 -14.67 -17.79
CA GLN A 574 13.51 -13.61 -16.81
C GLN A 574 12.71 -14.08 -15.59
N VAL A 575 11.62 -14.80 -15.83
CA VAL A 575 10.80 -15.40 -14.76
C VAL A 575 11.61 -16.35 -13.90
N ALA A 576 12.41 -17.21 -14.51
CA ALA A 576 13.29 -18.14 -13.80
C ALA A 576 14.33 -17.41 -12.92
N ARG A 577 14.93 -16.34 -13.43
CA ARG A 577 15.88 -15.53 -12.66
C ARG A 577 15.22 -14.85 -11.47
N ASP A 578 14.11 -14.15 -11.70
CA ASP A 578 13.44 -13.31 -10.69
C ASP A 578 12.70 -14.14 -9.64
N SER A 579 12.37 -15.40 -9.93
CA SER A 579 11.77 -16.30 -8.93
C SER A 579 12.68 -16.54 -7.72
N GLY A 580 14.01 -16.47 -7.93
CA GLY A 580 15.03 -16.73 -6.91
C GLY A 580 15.26 -18.21 -6.61
N MET A 581 14.65 -19.14 -7.36
CA MET A 581 14.93 -20.58 -7.24
C MET A 581 16.25 -20.98 -7.90
N VAL A 582 16.72 -20.19 -8.86
CA VAL A 582 17.98 -20.46 -9.59
C VAL A 582 19.09 -19.63 -8.94
N PRO A 583 20.17 -20.25 -8.44
CA PRO A 583 21.33 -19.52 -7.97
C PRO A 583 21.99 -18.78 -9.14
N ILE A 584 22.20 -17.47 -8.98
CA ILE A 584 22.84 -16.60 -9.96
C ILE A 584 24.05 -15.97 -9.29
N THR A 585 25.18 -15.94 -9.99
CA THR A 585 26.34 -15.22 -9.49
C THR A 585 26.07 -13.71 -9.42
N LYS A 586 26.60 -13.06 -8.41
CA LYS A 586 26.54 -11.60 -8.23
C LYS A 586 27.85 -10.91 -8.61
N VAL A 587 28.86 -11.71 -8.94
CA VAL A 587 30.20 -11.24 -9.25
C VAL A 587 30.64 -11.76 -10.60
N ASN A 588 31.40 -10.93 -11.30
CA ASN A 588 32.09 -11.35 -12.51
C ASN A 588 33.33 -12.16 -12.11
N GLY A 589 33.55 -13.28 -12.76
CA GLY A 589 34.70 -14.11 -12.41
C GLY A 589 34.79 -15.39 -13.21
N THR A 590 35.71 -16.26 -12.78
CA THR A 590 35.95 -17.58 -13.38
C THR A 590 35.50 -18.66 -12.41
N VAL A 591 34.83 -19.67 -12.91
CA VAL A 591 34.41 -20.83 -12.12
C VAL A 591 35.62 -21.66 -11.77
N SER A 592 35.98 -21.72 -10.49
CA SER A 592 37.16 -22.46 -10.00
C SER A 592 36.85 -23.91 -9.61
N TYR A 593 35.62 -24.14 -9.10
CA TYR A 593 35.20 -25.47 -8.64
C TYR A 593 33.70 -25.68 -8.92
N VAL A 594 33.34 -26.89 -9.32
CA VAL A 594 31.95 -27.30 -9.56
C VAL A 594 31.74 -28.71 -9.04
N ASP A 595 30.80 -28.87 -8.14
CA ASP A 595 30.30 -30.14 -7.65
C ASP A 595 28.76 -30.16 -7.69
N ALA A 596 28.16 -31.30 -7.38
CA ALA A 596 26.71 -31.43 -7.29
C ALA A 596 26.07 -30.53 -6.22
N ASN A 597 26.80 -30.18 -5.16
CA ASN A 597 26.31 -29.43 -4.01
C ASN A 597 26.74 -27.96 -4.01
N GLU A 598 27.85 -27.62 -4.67
CA GLU A 598 28.38 -26.26 -4.64
C GLU A 598 29.10 -25.87 -5.94
N ILE A 599 29.11 -24.58 -6.20
CA ILE A 599 29.86 -23.93 -7.26
C ILE A 599 30.69 -22.83 -6.62
N VAL A 600 32.00 -22.77 -6.91
CA VAL A 600 32.88 -21.69 -6.44
C VAL A 600 33.27 -20.81 -7.62
N VAL A 601 33.01 -19.53 -7.50
CA VAL A 601 33.39 -18.50 -8.47
C VAL A 601 34.50 -17.65 -7.86
N LYS A 602 35.61 -17.51 -8.57
CA LYS A 602 36.73 -16.66 -8.20
C LYS A 602 36.60 -15.34 -8.95
N ASP A 603 36.47 -14.23 -8.22
CA ASP A 603 36.36 -12.88 -8.81
C ASP A 603 37.72 -12.37 -9.33
N GLU A 604 37.73 -11.18 -9.95
CA GLU A 604 38.94 -10.55 -10.49
C GLU A 604 39.95 -10.19 -9.37
N ASP A 605 39.46 -9.96 -8.15
CA ASP A 605 40.29 -9.66 -6.98
C ASP A 605 40.85 -10.92 -6.30
N GLY A 606 40.48 -12.12 -6.76
CA GLY A 606 40.91 -13.39 -6.24
C GLY A 606 40.09 -13.94 -5.07
N ASN A 607 39.00 -13.30 -4.68
CA ASN A 607 38.10 -13.79 -3.63
C ASN A 607 37.24 -14.94 -4.15
N GLU A 608 36.95 -15.90 -3.30
CA GLU A 608 36.10 -17.04 -3.61
C GLU A 608 34.66 -16.81 -3.12
N HIS A 609 33.70 -16.96 -4.04
CA HIS A 609 32.28 -16.85 -3.79
C HIS A 609 31.62 -18.21 -3.92
N PHE A 610 31.01 -18.69 -2.83
CA PHE A 610 30.40 -20.01 -2.74
C PHE A 610 28.90 -19.91 -3.06
N HIS A 611 28.44 -20.78 -3.97
CA HIS A 611 27.01 -20.93 -4.32
C HIS A 611 26.58 -22.35 -4.02
N TYR A 612 25.77 -22.54 -2.99
CA TYR A 612 25.25 -23.85 -2.59
C TYR A 612 24.02 -24.23 -3.40
N LEU A 613 23.95 -25.47 -3.85
CA LEU A 613 22.87 -26.03 -4.64
C LEU A 613 21.92 -26.85 -3.76
N GLN A 614 20.62 -26.65 -3.93
CA GLN A 614 19.62 -27.46 -3.25
C GLN A 614 19.45 -28.80 -3.96
N LYS A 615 19.61 -29.88 -3.22
CA LYS A 615 19.57 -31.26 -3.76
C LYS A 615 18.41 -32.02 -3.11
N TYR A 616 17.44 -32.43 -3.93
CA TYR A 616 16.33 -33.29 -3.54
C TYR A 616 15.60 -32.84 -2.26
N GLN A 617 15.45 -31.53 -2.09
CA GLN A 617 14.75 -30.96 -0.95
C GLN A 617 13.25 -30.94 -1.21
N ARG A 618 12.48 -31.10 -0.13
CA ARG A 618 11.02 -30.97 -0.15
C ARG A 618 10.63 -29.49 -0.21
N SER A 619 9.74 -29.14 -1.11
CA SER A 619 9.08 -27.83 -1.13
C SER A 619 7.90 -27.78 -0.16
N ASN A 620 7.32 -26.61 0.03
CA ASN A 620 6.12 -26.42 0.85
C ASN A 620 4.91 -27.26 0.36
N GLN A 621 4.82 -27.55 -0.93
CA GLN A 621 3.76 -28.35 -1.56
C GLN A 621 4.19 -29.78 -1.86
N ASP A 622 5.21 -30.29 -1.17
CA ASP A 622 5.71 -31.67 -1.33
C ASP A 622 6.31 -31.98 -2.72
N THR A 623 6.67 -30.95 -3.48
CA THR A 623 7.40 -31.11 -4.74
C THR A 623 8.90 -31.17 -4.50
N CYS A 624 9.65 -31.73 -5.44
CA CYS A 624 11.10 -31.90 -5.34
C CYS A 624 11.85 -30.67 -5.86
N LEU A 625 12.64 -30.06 -5.01
CA LEU A 625 13.60 -29.02 -5.37
C LEU A 625 14.96 -29.67 -5.62
N ASN A 626 15.41 -29.69 -6.87
CA ASN A 626 16.69 -30.24 -7.26
C ASN A 626 17.40 -29.36 -8.29
N GLN A 627 18.48 -28.72 -7.88
CA GLN A 627 19.27 -27.84 -8.72
C GLN A 627 20.46 -28.61 -9.32
N ARG A 628 20.79 -28.32 -10.57
CA ARG A 628 21.93 -28.89 -11.28
C ARG A 628 22.83 -27.78 -11.80
N PRO A 629 24.16 -27.88 -11.66
CA PRO A 629 25.06 -26.91 -12.25
C PRO A 629 24.98 -26.98 -13.78
N ILE A 630 24.96 -25.80 -14.42
CA ILE A 630 25.02 -25.66 -15.88
C ILE A 630 26.38 -25.17 -16.35
N VAL A 631 27.21 -24.71 -15.42
CA VAL A 631 28.57 -24.19 -15.68
C VAL A 631 29.61 -25.29 -15.48
N LYS A 632 30.76 -25.12 -16.11
CA LYS A 632 31.92 -26.01 -16.00
C LYS A 632 33.11 -25.26 -15.38
N ILE A 633 34.07 -26.00 -14.85
CA ILE A 633 35.32 -25.41 -14.35
C ILE A 633 36.04 -24.69 -15.50
N GLY A 634 36.42 -23.45 -15.26
CA GLY A 634 37.03 -22.55 -16.22
C GLY A 634 36.11 -21.66 -17.03
N ASP A 635 34.77 -21.82 -16.89
CA ASP A 635 33.80 -20.92 -17.54
C ASP A 635 33.90 -19.51 -16.93
N GLN A 636 33.85 -18.51 -17.79
CA GLN A 636 33.71 -17.12 -17.35
C GLN A 636 32.23 -16.81 -17.12
N VAL A 637 31.90 -16.22 -15.97
CA VAL A 637 30.55 -15.79 -15.58
C VAL A 637 30.53 -14.28 -15.38
N ILE A 638 29.44 -13.65 -15.86
CA ILE A 638 29.27 -12.20 -15.89
C ILE A 638 27.98 -11.83 -15.17
#